data_0da5a820d9218f03e0aaf139beb245c5
#
_entry.id   0da5a820d9218f03e0aaf139beb245c5
#
_cell.length_a   1.000
_cell.length_b   1.000
_cell.length_c   1.000
_cell.angle_alpha   90.00
_cell.angle_beta   90.00
_cell.angle_gamma   90.00
#
_symmetry.space_group_name_H-M   'P 1'
#
loop_
_entity.id
_entity.type
_entity.pdbx_description
1 polymer ?
#
loop_
_entity_poly.entity_id
_entity_poly.type
_entity_poly.pdbx_seq_one_letter_code
_entity_poly.pdbx_strand_id
1 'polypeptide(L)'
;MSTRERRERSNESDRFLTELFHKATKAHNGIDSGKEIALAAVGGYGRGELSPGSDLDILFVHSGKIESELLKAFVNEVLYPLWDKKSVDHSVRTRSENREAVNADLRVATGLLDIRLIAGNAELVANVKSDSLDFWRKNAKDNLVSLRKSLQERHARAGELAYLLEPDLKEARGGLRDIQALRAISLTGAVAVPLEKVSWAEATLNNVRESLHIASGRSKDQLLFQEQDKVATLLKYSDADAMMSEVARAARSVDFLLTYTWHAVENKSSDGISRILRRDRVATVAKNVSASNREISIDPLESLDEDPVVGLRAAATAAQLGLPLSLDSCTDLAVRLKKGEGKLTNPWPKEARELLITLIGAGETMVGIFESLDQEEIIFEWIPEWLSVRSLPQRNALHRHTVDRHMVETAVYAANLTRKVQRPDLLLFAALFHDIGKGTQEDHSERGVRLIEPIAKRIGFADRDIEVLKNLVQHHLLLSSTATRRDLDDPATIQSVLAVIPDVNTLELLHALSIADGEATGSAGWSEWKATLVKDLVQRVKRAMAGAEVAQQPEISDEQRSLAEAGQLLVRLAEHENGYAVEVVSPDKPGLLSIVAGVLNISRLDVKSARTKTIGNSAVMNWIVTPEPHAPEISQAKLHELIASALIDSRDVEERLLTRAAAYASKPSIPVPDPVVEIFTEAATDATVIEVRSHDRPGLLFRIGAAITQSKVDIRSAIVTTLGAEAIDTLYVTELTGGPLSVERANEVASHLRQALK
;
A
#
# COMPACT_ATOMS: atom_id res chain seq x y z
N MET A 1 13.40 23.42 5.98
CA MET A 1 12.37 24.48 5.88
C MET A 1 11.53 24.48 7.15
N SER A 2 11.07 25.59 7.62
CA SER A 2 10.55 25.69 8.98
C SER A 2 9.16 26.38 9.00
N THR A 3 8.40 26.14 10.05
CA THR A 3 7.16 26.88 10.36
C THR A 3 7.38 28.40 10.30
N ARG A 4 8.62 28.86 10.55
CA ARG A 4 9.03 30.26 10.43
C ARG A 4 8.93 30.77 8.99
N GLU A 5 9.41 30.04 8.01
CA GLU A 5 9.38 30.45 6.60
C GLU A 5 7.96 30.54 6.03
N ARG A 6 7.06 29.63 6.43
CA ARG A 6 5.62 29.71 6.10
C ARG A 6 4.97 30.96 6.67
N ARG A 7 5.29 31.28 7.92
CA ARG A 7 4.80 32.49 8.58
C ARG A 7 5.38 33.77 7.95
N GLU A 8 6.65 33.74 7.55
CA GLU A 8 7.29 34.86 6.85
C GLU A 8 6.60 35.10 5.48
N ARG A 9 6.32 34.07 4.68
CA ARG A 9 5.55 34.20 3.44
C ARG A 9 4.13 34.74 3.66
N SER A 10 3.47 34.29 4.72
CA SER A 10 2.15 34.80 5.07
C SER A 10 2.22 36.27 5.45
N ASN A 11 3.21 36.69 6.23
CA ASN A 11 3.44 38.08 6.60
C ASN A 11 3.82 38.97 5.42
N GLU A 12 4.55 38.46 4.44
CA GLU A 12 4.84 39.15 3.18
C GLU A 12 3.58 39.37 2.34
N SER A 13 2.74 38.34 2.26
CA SER A 13 1.44 38.44 1.58
C SER A 13 0.51 39.43 2.31
N ASP A 14 0.50 39.40 3.67
CA ASP A 14 -0.24 40.39 4.47
C ASP A 14 0.19 41.81 4.20
N ARG A 15 1.49 42.08 4.18
CA ARG A 15 2.03 43.44 3.85
C ARG A 15 1.59 43.90 2.47
N PHE A 16 1.74 43.03 1.47
CA PHE A 16 1.35 43.33 0.12
C PHE A 16 -0.17 43.60 -0.01
N LEU A 17 -1.00 42.75 0.58
CA LEU A 17 -2.45 42.94 0.59
C LEU A 17 -2.88 44.20 1.38
N THR A 18 -2.19 44.51 2.48
CA THR A 18 -2.43 45.73 3.24
C THR A 18 -2.12 46.99 2.43
N GLU A 19 -1.02 47.00 1.65
CA GLU A 19 -0.67 48.08 0.75
C GLU A 19 -1.73 48.30 -0.36
N LEU A 20 -2.20 47.18 -0.96
CA LEU A 20 -3.28 47.24 -1.96
C LEU A 20 -4.59 47.74 -1.38
N PHE A 21 -4.95 47.27 -0.17
CA PHE A 21 -6.14 47.73 0.53
C PHE A 21 -6.09 49.23 0.83
N HIS A 22 -4.96 49.77 1.30
CA HIS A 22 -4.78 51.18 1.55
C HIS A 22 -4.79 52.01 0.25
N LYS A 23 -4.25 51.47 -0.85
CA LYS A 23 -4.33 52.13 -2.18
C LYS A 23 -5.79 52.24 -2.63
N ALA A 24 -6.56 51.15 -2.55
CA ALA A 24 -7.98 51.13 -2.86
C ALA A 24 -8.78 52.12 -1.98
N THR A 25 -8.46 52.21 -0.66
CA THR A 25 -9.07 53.17 0.25
C THR A 25 -8.86 54.61 -0.19
N LYS A 26 -7.66 54.93 -0.68
CA LYS A 26 -7.35 56.29 -1.20
C LYS A 26 -8.03 56.58 -2.53
N ALA A 27 -8.21 55.60 -3.38
CA ALA A 27 -8.88 55.72 -4.67
C ALA A 27 -10.41 55.88 -4.55
N HIS A 28 -10.99 55.32 -3.51
CA HIS A 28 -12.45 55.29 -3.28
C HIS A 28 -12.84 55.98 -1.97
N ASN A 29 -12.75 57.30 -1.96
CA ASN A 29 -12.97 58.16 -0.78
C ASN A 29 -14.39 58.08 -0.19
N GLY A 30 -15.34 57.38 -0.81
CA GLY A 30 -16.69 57.15 -0.31
C GLY A 30 -16.80 55.99 0.68
N ILE A 31 -15.71 55.26 0.97
CA ILE A 31 -15.68 54.13 1.90
C ILE A 31 -14.84 54.48 3.13
N ASP A 32 -15.45 54.44 4.32
CA ASP A 32 -14.74 54.53 5.60
C ASP A 32 -14.14 53.15 5.93
N SER A 33 -12.89 52.94 5.48
CA SER A 33 -12.20 51.65 5.69
C SER A 33 -11.97 51.29 7.17
N GLY A 34 -12.04 52.28 8.07
CA GLY A 34 -11.98 52.04 9.50
C GLY A 34 -13.28 51.54 10.10
N LYS A 35 -14.43 51.64 9.36
CA LYS A 35 -15.76 51.24 9.90
C LYS A 35 -16.54 50.32 8.98
N GLU A 36 -16.37 50.41 7.67
CA GLU A 36 -17.32 49.84 6.73
C GLU A 36 -16.82 48.56 6.03
N ILE A 37 -15.49 48.33 5.97
CA ILE A 37 -14.90 47.19 5.26
C ILE A 37 -13.63 46.69 5.96
N ALA A 38 -13.41 45.37 5.84
CA ALA A 38 -12.18 44.72 6.27
C ALA A 38 -11.77 43.65 5.25
N LEU A 39 -10.49 43.41 5.15
CA LEU A 39 -9.90 42.27 4.45
C LEU A 39 -9.36 41.26 5.47
N ALA A 40 -9.73 40.01 5.30
CA ALA A 40 -9.33 38.91 6.18
C ALA A 40 -8.77 37.74 5.39
N ALA A 41 -7.83 37.02 5.97
CA ALA A 41 -7.37 35.70 5.53
C ALA A 41 -8.23 34.62 6.16
N VAL A 42 -8.51 33.53 5.42
CA VAL A 42 -9.26 32.37 5.91
C VAL A 42 -8.50 31.07 5.61
N GLY A 43 -8.94 29.96 6.20
CA GLY A 43 -8.35 28.65 5.98
C GLY A 43 -6.84 28.59 6.26
N GLY A 44 -6.06 27.98 5.37
CA GLY A 44 -4.60 27.86 5.49
C GLY A 44 -3.86 29.19 5.59
N TYR A 45 -4.31 30.17 4.83
CA TYR A 45 -3.77 31.52 4.92
C TYR A 45 -4.13 32.19 6.24
N GLY A 46 -5.34 31.97 6.74
CA GLY A 46 -5.76 32.44 8.06
C GLY A 46 -4.86 31.92 9.20
N ARG A 47 -4.39 30.68 9.11
CA ARG A 47 -3.45 30.07 10.07
C ARG A 47 -2.00 30.51 9.88
N GLY A 48 -1.67 31.23 8.82
CA GLY A 48 -0.29 31.61 8.50
C GLY A 48 0.55 30.45 7.93
N GLU A 49 -0.06 29.53 7.21
CA GLU A 49 0.54 28.28 6.70
C GLU A 49 0.73 28.28 5.18
N LEU A 50 1.06 29.43 4.57
CA LEU A 50 1.25 29.51 3.11
C LEU A 50 2.49 28.74 2.66
N SER A 51 2.29 27.72 1.82
CA SER A 51 3.35 27.08 1.03
C SER A 51 3.61 27.88 -0.27
N PRO A 52 4.74 27.66 -0.98
CA PRO A 52 5.07 28.42 -2.20
C PRO A 52 3.98 28.39 -3.29
N GLY A 53 3.29 27.27 -3.43
CA GLY A 53 2.20 27.08 -4.39
C GLY A 53 0.79 27.26 -3.81
N SER A 54 0.64 27.80 -2.59
CA SER A 54 -0.68 27.98 -1.98
C SER A 54 -1.44 29.16 -2.59
N ASP A 55 -2.74 28.97 -2.79
CA ASP A 55 -3.68 30.03 -3.12
C ASP A 55 -3.85 30.98 -1.92
N LEU A 56 -4.21 32.22 -2.19
CA LEU A 56 -4.58 33.20 -1.19
C LEU A 56 -6.10 33.14 -0.98
N ASP A 57 -6.55 32.53 0.10
CA ASP A 57 -7.96 32.48 0.50
C ASP A 57 -8.29 33.76 1.28
N ILE A 58 -9.03 34.72 0.68
CA ILE A 58 -9.33 35.99 1.27
C ILE A 58 -10.83 36.27 1.33
N LEU A 59 -11.24 37.00 2.36
CA LEU A 59 -12.60 37.44 2.58
C LEU A 59 -12.67 38.94 2.82
N PHE A 60 -13.44 39.64 1.98
CA PHE A 60 -13.86 40.98 2.26
C PHE A 60 -15.12 40.96 3.12
N VAL A 61 -15.05 41.53 4.32
CA VAL A 61 -16.20 41.68 5.22
C VAL A 61 -16.63 43.15 5.22
N HIS A 62 -17.90 43.40 4.90
CA HIS A 62 -18.40 44.77 4.85
C HIS A 62 -19.66 44.99 5.69
N SER A 63 -19.96 46.24 6.01
CA SER A 63 -21.06 46.66 6.87
C SER A 63 -22.45 46.51 6.25
N GLY A 64 -22.54 46.30 4.93
CA GLY A 64 -23.78 46.35 4.15
C GLY A 64 -24.27 47.74 3.80
N LYS A 65 -23.55 48.80 4.17
CA LYS A 65 -23.91 50.19 3.91
C LYS A 65 -23.23 50.81 2.68
N ILE A 66 -22.23 50.11 2.12
CA ILE A 66 -21.49 50.55 0.94
C ILE A 66 -22.36 50.34 -0.31
N GLU A 67 -22.40 51.30 -1.19
CA GLU A 67 -23.09 51.17 -2.48
C GLU A 67 -22.42 50.06 -3.32
N SER A 68 -23.24 49.25 -4.01
CA SER A 68 -22.78 48.03 -4.67
C SER A 68 -21.70 48.24 -5.72
N GLU A 69 -21.82 49.27 -6.56
CA GLU A 69 -20.83 49.56 -7.60
C GLU A 69 -19.52 50.09 -7.00
N LEU A 70 -19.62 50.85 -5.93
CA LEU A 70 -18.45 51.35 -5.21
C LEU A 70 -17.69 50.22 -4.49
N LEU A 71 -18.42 49.26 -3.88
CA LEU A 71 -17.83 48.09 -3.25
C LEU A 71 -17.13 47.22 -4.30
N LYS A 72 -17.76 47.00 -5.44
CA LYS A 72 -17.18 46.20 -6.54
C LYS A 72 -15.92 46.85 -7.10
N ALA A 73 -15.93 48.18 -7.31
CA ALA A 73 -14.75 48.92 -7.76
C ALA A 73 -13.59 48.80 -6.74
N PHE A 74 -13.87 48.97 -5.46
CA PHE A 74 -12.90 48.80 -4.39
C PHE A 74 -12.28 47.42 -4.37
N VAL A 75 -13.10 46.36 -4.41
CA VAL A 75 -12.63 44.96 -4.40
C VAL A 75 -11.77 44.67 -5.63
N ASN A 76 -12.19 45.13 -6.79
CA ASN A 76 -11.42 44.96 -8.04
C ASN A 76 -10.06 45.68 -7.98
N GLU A 77 -9.96 46.90 -7.40
CA GLU A 77 -8.67 47.62 -7.24
C GLU A 77 -7.68 46.81 -6.38
N VAL A 78 -8.17 46.03 -5.41
CA VAL A 78 -7.33 45.11 -4.60
C VAL A 78 -6.96 43.86 -5.38
N LEU A 79 -7.91 43.28 -6.16
CA LEU A 79 -7.72 41.94 -6.78
C LEU A 79 -6.92 42.01 -8.08
N TYR A 80 -7.09 43.05 -8.92
CA TYR A 80 -6.41 43.15 -10.24
C TYR A 80 -4.90 42.95 -10.17
N PRO A 81 -4.16 43.57 -9.21
CA PRO A 81 -2.72 43.37 -9.11
C PRO A 81 -2.28 41.97 -8.63
N LEU A 82 -3.24 41.18 -8.12
CA LEU A 82 -3.00 39.83 -7.61
C LEU A 82 -3.12 38.77 -8.72
N TRP A 83 -4.09 38.91 -9.63
CA TRP A 83 -4.41 37.89 -10.63
C TRP A 83 -3.24 37.54 -11.57
N ASP A 84 -2.33 38.47 -11.83
CA ASP A 84 -1.14 38.21 -12.63
C ASP A 84 0.00 37.53 -11.84
N LYS A 85 -0.09 37.49 -10.50
CA LYS A 85 1.05 37.09 -9.65
C LYS A 85 0.77 35.86 -8.80
N LYS A 86 -0.48 35.63 -8.39
CA LYS A 86 -0.88 34.56 -7.46
C LYS A 86 -2.29 34.06 -7.77
N SER A 87 -2.54 32.79 -7.52
CA SER A 87 -3.90 32.27 -7.44
C SER A 87 -4.60 32.82 -6.19
N VAL A 88 -5.80 33.35 -6.35
CA VAL A 88 -6.58 33.99 -5.28
C VAL A 88 -8.01 33.48 -5.33
N ASP A 89 -8.45 32.89 -4.24
CA ASP A 89 -9.86 32.61 -3.99
C ASP A 89 -10.41 33.72 -3.06
N HIS A 90 -11.52 34.32 -3.45
CA HIS A 90 -12.06 35.43 -2.70
C HIS A 90 -13.57 35.38 -2.53
N SER A 91 -14.02 35.98 -1.46
CA SER A 91 -15.45 36.19 -1.19
C SER A 91 -15.66 37.61 -0.66
N VAL A 92 -16.85 38.17 -0.94
CA VAL A 92 -17.28 39.48 -0.44
C VAL A 92 -18.60 39.28 0.27
N ARG A 93 -18.68 39.49 1.58
CA ARG A 93 -19.86 39.21 2.37
C ARG A 93 -20.05 40.17 3.53
N THR A 94 -21.30 40.44 3.84
CA THR A 94 -21.71 41.02 5.11
C THR A 94 -21.63 40.01 6.25
N ARG A 95 -21.79 40.44 7.49
CA ARG A 95 -21.95 39.55 8.65
C ARG A 95 -23.13 38.57 8.51
N SER A 96 -24.28 39.04 7.97
CA SER A 96 -25.47 38.21 7.72
C SER A 96 -25.20 37.12 6.69
N GLU A 97 -24.64 37.49 5.53
CA GLU A 97 -24.32 36.57 4.46
C GLU A 97 -23.26 35.53 4.88
N ASN A 98 -22.32 35.89 5.77
CA ASN A 98 -21.40 34.91 6.35
C ASN A 98 -22.14 33.87 7.22
N ARG A 99 -23.15 34.29 8.02
CA ARG A 99 -23.97 33.35 8.81
C ARG A 99 -24.76 32.40 7.90
N GLU A 100 -25.31 32.89 6.80
CA GLU A 100 -26.01 32.06 5.81
C GLU A 100 -25.06 31.07 5.14
N ALA A 101 -23.87 31.55 4.72
CA ALA A 101 -22.87 30.73 4.08
C ALA A 101 -22.31 29.61 5.00
N VAL A 102 -22.12 29.89 6.27
CA VAL A 102 -21.73 28.91 7.30
C VAL A 102 -22.77 27.81 7.49
N ASN A 103 -24.08 28.16 7.41
CA ASN A 103 -25.15 27.17 7.48
C ASN A 103 -25.23 26.31 6.21
N ALA A 104 -24.85 26.84 5.06
CA ALA A 104 -25.03 26.19 3.74
C ALA A 104 -23.83 25.31 3.32
N ASP A 105 -22.62 25.68 3.69
CA ASP A 105 -21.40 25.00 3.23
C ASP A 105 -20.42 24.73 4.39
N LEU A 106 -20.16 23.43 4.61
CA LEU A 106 -19.21 22.94 5.62
C LEU A 106 -17.78 23.50 5.41
N ARG A 107 -17.36 23.71 4.15
CA ARG A 107 -16.02 24.25 3.84
C ARG A 107 -15.92 25.70 4.26
N VAL A 108 -16.98 26.48 4.04
CA VAL A 108 -17.05 27.87 4.53
C VAL A 108 -17.05 27.88 6.06
N ALA A 109 -17.86 27.01 6.70
CA ALA A 109 -17.92 26.91 8.14
C ALA A 109 -16.54 26.63 8.76
N THR A 110 -15.83 25.61 8.24
CA THR A 110 -14.49 25.24 8.75
C THR A 110 -13.43 26.28 8.39
N GLY A 111 -13.48 26.90 7.21
CA GLY A 111 -12.55 27.94 6.79
C GLY A 111 -12.62 29.22 7.63
N LEU A 112 -13.82 29.60 8.08
CA LEU A 112 -14.01 30.79 8.92
C LEU A 112 -13.60 30.58 10.40
N LEU A 113 -13.40 29.34 10.86
CA LEU A 113 -12.83 29.09 12.18
C LEU A 113 -11.40 29.68 12.30
N ASP A 114 -10.68 29.77 11.18
CA ASP A 114 -9.32 30.27 11.10
C ASP A 114 -9.22 31.72 10.61
N ILE A 115 -10.35 32.45 10.54
CA ILE A 115 -10.38 33.83 10.04
C ILE A 115 -9.43 34.74 10.84
N ARG A 116 -8.63 35.56 10.10
CA ARG A 116 -7.64 36.49 10.63
C ARG A 116 -7.69 37.80 9.87
N LEU A 117 -7.67 38.93 10.59
CA LEU A 117 -7.61 40.26 9.99
C LEU A 117 -6.29 40.48 9.23
N ILE A 118 -6.37 41.06 8.04
CA ILE A 118 -5.23 41.62 7.26
C ILE A 118 -5.26 43.14 7.31
N ALA A 119 -6.38 43.76 6.94
CA ALA A 119 -6.51 45.23 6.90
C ALA A 119 -7.97 45.67 7.12
N GLY A 120 -8.17 46.92 7.50
CA GLY A 120 -9.50 47.51 7.69
C GLY A 120 -10.07 47.32 9.09
N ASN A 121 -11.40 47.25 9.21
CA ASN A 121 -12.11 47.24 10.47
C ASN A 121 -11.99 45.88 11.20
N ALA A 122 -11.27 45.87 12.32
CA ALA A 122 -11.04 44.68 13.15
C ALA A 122 -12.34 44.14 13.77
N GLU A 123 -13.30 44.99 14.10
CA GLU A 123 -14.55 44.58 14.73
C GLU A 123 -15.43 43.74 13.78
N LEU A 124 -15.46 44.06 12.48
CA LEU A 124 -16.16 43.27 11.48
C LEU A 124 -15.64 41.84 11.43
N VAL A 125 -14.32 41.66 11.41
CA VAL A 125 -13.69 40.33 11.39
C VAL A 125 -13.90 39.59 12.73
N ALA A 126 -13.75 40.28 13.87
CA ALA A 126 -13.98 39.70 15.18
C ALA A 126 -15.43 39.19 15.34
N ASN A 127 -16.41 39.95 14.86
CA ASN A 127 -17.81 39.56 14.86
C ASN A 127 -18.07 38.31 14.01
N VAL A 128 -17.50 38.23 12.80
CA VAL A 128 -17.63 37.02 11.95
C VAL A 128 -16.97 35.82 12.63
N LYS A 129 -15.79 35.98 13.24
CA LYS A 129 -15.10 34.93 13.97
C LYS A 129 -15.93 34.39 15.14
N SER A 130 -16.50 35.30 15.96
CA SER A 130 -17.35 34.94 17.10
C SER A 130 -18.60 34.20 16.64
N ASP A 131 -19.28 34.75 15.63
CA ASP A 131 -20.51 34.10 15.09
C ASP A 131 -20.22 32.71 14.52
N SER A 132 -19.11 32.53 13.79
CA SER A 132 -18.73 31.25 13.20
C SER A 132 -18.41 30.22 14.29
N LEU A 133 -17.68 30.62 15.33
CA LEU A 133 -17.34 29.74 16.43
C LEU A 133 -18.57 29.38 17.28
N ASP A 134 -19.46 30.35 17.54
CA ASP A 134 -20.71 30.11 18.25
C ASP A 134 -21.63 29.18 17.47
N PHE A 135 -21.76 29.37 16.16
CA PHE A 135 -22.48 28.44 15.30
C PHE A 135 -21.89 27.03 15.34
N TRP A 136 -20.55 26.93 15.22
CA TRP A 136 -19.84 25.65 15.20
C TRP A 136 -20.07 24.85 16.48
N ARG A 137 -20.04 25.54 17.64
CA ARG A 137 -20.28 24.93 18.96
C ARG A 137 -21.75 24.60 19.21
N LYS A 138 -22.68 25.50 18.87
CA LYS A 138 -24.12 25.29 19.09
C LYS A 138 -24.67 24.13 18.26
N ASN A 139 -24.15 23.97 17.04
CA ASN A 139 -24.59 22.91 16.13
C ASN A 139 -23.56 21.75 16.07
N ALA A 140 -22.76 21.55 17.12
CA ALA A 140 -21.66 20.59 17.12
C ALA A 140 -22.07 19.18 16.65
N LYS A 141 -23.26 18.69 17.08
CA LYS A 141 -23.76 17.36 16.70
C LYS A 141 -23.90 17.22 15.17
N ASP A 142 -24.60 18.14 14.52
CA ASP A 142 -24.88 18.07 13.09
C ASP A 142 -23.64 18.41 12.26
N ASN A 143 -22.83 19.34 12.73
CA ASN A 143 -21.54 19.68 12.13
C ASN A 143 -20.57 18.49 12.15
N LEU A 144 -20.49 17.75 13.24
CA LEU A 144 -19.64 16.55 13.34
C LEU A 144 -20.12 15.43 12.43
N VAL A 145 -21.42 15.21 12.30
CA VAL A 145 -21.98 14.23 11.34
C VAL A 145 -21.59 14.61 9.90
N SER A 146 -21.77 15.88 9.53
CA SER A 146 -21.44 16.39 8.21
C SER A 146 -19.94 16.32 7.94
N LEU A 147 -19.09 16.67 8.92
CA LEU A 147 -17.65 16.58 8.84
C LEU A 147 -17.21 15.13 8.62
N ARG A 148 -17.72 14.19 9.39
CA ARG A 148 -17.40 12.77 9.26
C ARG A 148 -17.74 12.23 7.86
N LYS A 149 -18.91 12.55 7.35
CA LYS A 149 -19.32 12.16 6.00
C LYS A 149 -18.36 12.71 4.94
N SER A 150 -18.04 14.00 5.02
CA SER A 150 -17.10 14.65 4.09
C SER A 150 -15.70 14.01 4.15
N LEU A 151 -15.23 13.63 5.35
CA LEU A 151 -13.96 12.91 5.52
C LEU A 151 -14.00 11.53 4.85
N GLN A 152 -15.05 10.74 5.09
CA GLN A 152 -15.20 9.41 4.49
C GLN A 152 -15.22 9.47 2.95
N GLU A 153 -15.97 10.40 2.37
CA GLU A 153 -16.03 10.61 0.92
C GLU A 153 -14.66 11.02 0.34
N ARG A 154 -13.90 11.83 1.07
CA ARG A 154 -12.56 12.25 0.67
C ARG A 154 -11.55 11.10 0.76
N HIS A 155 -11.54 10.34 1.88
CA HIS A 155 -10.68 9.18 2.07
C HIS A 155 -10.92 8.10 1.01
N ALA A 156 -12.18 7.85 0.65
CA ALA A 156 -12.52 6.90 -0.42
C ALA A 156 -11.94 7.28 -1.79
N ARG A 157 -11.81 8.59 -2.07
CA ARG A 157 -11.23 9.06 -3.35
C ARG A 157 -9.71 9.14 -3.33
N ALA A 158 -9.13 9.62 -2.22
CA ALA A 158 -7.73 9.98 -2.15
C ALA A 158 -6.85 8.85 -1.59
N GLY A 159 -7.45 7.79 -1.02
CA GLY A 159 -6.73 6.67 -0.42
C GLY A 159 -6.07 7.01 0.92
N GLU A 160 -5.20 6.13 1.37
CA GLU A 160 -4.49 6.22 2.65
C GLU A 160 -3.04 6.66 2.42
N LEU A 161 -2.68 7.85 2.92
CA LEU A 161 -1.37 8.48 2.69
C LEU A 161 -0.20 7.57 3.05
N ALA A 162 -0.30 6.87 4.18
CA ALA A 162 0.76 6.01 4.70
C ALA A 162 1.16 4.86 3.76
N TYR A 163 0.28 4.45 2.84
CA TYR A 163 0.43 3.23 2.04
C TYR A 163 0.49 3.47 0.53
N LEU A 164 0.28 4.70 0.08
CA LEU A 164 0.35 5.04 -1.34
C LEU A 164 1.80 5.28 -1.77
N LEU A 165 2.18 4.77 -2.94
CA LEU A 165 3.47 5.07 -3.58
C LEU A 165 3.60 6.54 -3.97
N GLU A 166 2.49 7.17 -4.37
CA GLU A 166 2.40 8.56 -4.79
C GLU A 166 1.26 9.28 -4.03
N PRO A 167 1.44 9.51 -2.71
CA PRO A 167 0.37 10.03 -1.87
C PRO A 167 0.08 11.50 -2.14
N ASP A 168 -1.19 11.89 -1.99
CA ASP A 168 -1.58 13.28 -1.83
C ASP A 168 -1.41 13.70 -0.36
N LEU A 169 -0.43 14.55 -0.09
CA LEU A 169 -0.05 14.98 1.27
C LEU A 169 -1.14 15.75 2.02
N LYS A 170 -2.13 16.26 1.29
CA LYS A 170 -3.22 17.08 1.82
C LYS A 170 -4.54 16.33 1.88
N GLU A 171 -4.95 15.67 0.80
CA GLU A 171 -6.28 15.09 0.67
C GLU A 171 -6.37 13.63 1.14
N ALA A 172 -5.28 12.84 1.08
CA ALA A 172 -5.31 11.46 1.50
C ALA A 172 -5.54 11.32 3.02
N ARG A 173 -6.06 10.15 3.45
CA ARG A 173 -6.30 9.81 4.85
C ARG A 173 -4.98 9.84 5.63
N GLY A 174 -4.95 10.51 6.76
CA GLY A 174 -3.73 10.81 7.52
C GLY A 174 -2.99 12.07 7.04
N GLY A 175 -3.52 12.81 6.06
CA GLY A 175 -2.95 14.03 5.51
C GLY A 175 -3.33 15.32 6.25
N LEU A 176 -2.89 16.46 5.70
CA LEU A 176 -3.06 17.78 6.33
C LEU A 176 -4.53 18.16 6.54
N ARG A 177 -5.46 17.69 5.70
CA ARG A 177 -6.90 17.93 5.88
C ARG A 177 -7.45 17.21 7.12
N ASP A 178 -6.86 16.09 7.52
CA ASP A 178 -7.28 15.39 8.74
C ASP A 178 -6.85 16.12 10.00
N ILE A 179 -5.68 16.77 9.98
CA ILE A 179 -5.25 17.65 11.07
C ILE A 179 -6.19 18.85 11.20
N GLN A 180 -6.65 19.40 10.08
CA GLN A 180 -7.67 20.47 10.10
C GLN A 180 -9.00 19.98 10.69
N ALA A 181 -9.40 18.75 10.36
CA ALA A 181 -10.58 18.13 10.95
C ALA A 181 -10.44 17.91 12.46
N LEU A 182 -9.29 17.43 12.93
CA LEU A 182 -8.98 17.32 14.37
C LEU A 182 -9.11 18.67 15.10
N ARG A 183 -8.60 19.75 14.51
CA ARG A 183 -8.75 21.11 15.03
C ARG A 183 -10.22 21.55 15.08
N ALA A 184 -10.97 21.29 14.00
CA ALA A 184 -12.37 21.60 13.92
C ALA A 184 -13.18 20.83 14.99
N ILE A 185 -12.89 19.54 15.20
CA ILE A 185 -13.51 18.73 16.27
C ILE A 185 -13.18 19.32 17.65
N SER A 186 -11.92 19.67 17.91
CA SER A 186 -11.49 20.31 19.17
C SER A 186 -12.26 21.59 19.45
N LEU A 187 -12.48 22.44 18.45
CA LEU A 187 -13.20 23.71 18.58
C LEU A 187 -14.67 23.55 18.91
N THR A 188 -15.28 22.37 18.70
CA THR A 188 -16.65 22.10 19.15
C THR A 188 -16.77 22.06 20.67
N GLY A 189 -15.70 21.73 21.38
CA GLY A 189 -15.72 21.45 22.81
C GLY A 189 -16.43 20.11 23.16
N ALA A 190 -16.79 19.31 22.17
CA ALA A 190 -17.46 18.03 22.40
C ALA A 190 -16.53 17.02 23.07
N VAL A 191 -15.28 16.90 22.62
CA VAL A 191 -14.25 16.01 23.15
C VAL A 191 -12.92 16.74 23.26
N ALA A 192 -12.03 16.28 24.15
CA ALA A 192 -10.66 16.72 24.19
C ALA A 192 -9.88 16.06 23.02
N VAL A 193 -9.08 16.84 22.30
CA VAL A 193 -8.24 16.36 21.21
C VAL A 193 -6.79 16.74 21.53
N PRO A 194 -5.90 15.79 21.81
CA PRO A 194 -4.49 16.07 22.15
C PRO A 194 -3.68 16.38 20.87
N LEU A 195 -3.89 17.58 20.31
CA LEU A 195 -3.27 18.03 19.05
C LEU A 195 -1.73 18.06 19.11
N GLU A 196 -1.17 18.18 20.31
CA GLU A 196 0.27 18.13 20.55
C GLU A 196 0.91 16.80 20.10
N LYS A 197 0.16 15.69 20.17
CA LYS A 197 0.64 14.38 19.73
C LYS A 197 0.93 14.32 18.21
N VAL A 198 0.28 15.16 17.41
CA VAL A 198 0.45 15.19 15.92
C VAL A 198 1.17 16.44 15.43
N SER A 199 1.66 17.32 16.31
CA SER A 199 2.34 18.56 15.91
C SER A 199 3.61 18.32 15.08
N TRP A 200 4.37 17.28 15.41
CA TRP A 200 5.53 16.86 14.64
C TRP A 200 5.14 16.30 13.25
N ALA A 201 4.06 15.53 13.17
CA ALA A 201 3.54 14.97 11.93
C ALA A 201 3.07 16.09 10.98
N GLU A 202 2.37 17.09 11.51
CA GLU A 202 2.01 18.29 10.77
C GLU A 202 3.23 19.04 10.23
N ALA A 203 4.26 19.20 11.04
CA ALA A 203 5.50 19.84 10.62
C ALA A 203 6.18 19.02 9.50
N THR A 204 6.25 17.72 9.63
CA THR A 204 6.82 16.81 8.62
C THR A 204 6.07 16.91 7.29
N LEU A 205 4.74 16.72 7.30
CA LEU A 205 3.91 16.76 6.09
C LEU A 205 3.98 18.14 5.40
N ASN A 206 3.95 19.23 6.17
CA ASN A 206 4.10 20.56 5.63
C ASN A 206 5.49 20.81 5.02
N ASN A 207 6.57 20.29 5.63
CA ASN A 207 7.92 20.46 5.10
C ASN A 207 8.10 19.68 3.79
N VAL A 208 7.57 18.46 3.71
CA VAL A 208 7.58 17.65 2.48
C VAL A 208 6.77 18.33 1.38
N ARG A 209 5.56 18.82 1.70
CA ARG A 209 4.68 19.55 0.77
C ARG A 209 5.36 20.80 0.22
N GLU A 210 5.99 21.58 1.07
CA GLU A 210 6.71 22.80 0.68
C GLU A 210 7.88 22.50 -0.25
N SER A 211 8.67 21.45 0.09
CA SER A 211 9.78 20.98 -0.74
C SER A 211 9.30 20.43 -2.07
N LEU A 212 8.13 19.77 -2.10
CA LEU A 212 7.50 19.31 -3.34
C LEU A 212 7.13 20.49 -4.26
N HIS A 213 6.52 21.55 -3.72
CA HIS A 213 6.20 22.74 -4.51
C HIS A 213 7.45 23.42 -5.08
N ILE A 214 8.55 23.43 -4.33
CA ILE A 214 9.83 23.99 -4.80
C ILE A 214 10.46 23.07 -5.87
N ALA A 215 10.48 21.75 -5.64
CA ALA A 215 11.11 20.79 -6.55
C ALA A 215 10.38 20.69 -7.89
N SER A 216 9.05 20.72 -7.85
CA SER A 216 8.18 20.57 -9.03
C SER A 216 7.87 21.89 -9.73
N GLY A 217 7.99 23.05 -9.06
CA GLY A 217 7.50 24.33 -9.51
C GLY A 217 5.97 24.41 -9.68
N ARG A 218 5.23 23.50 -9.06
CA ARG A 218 3.77 23.35 -9.20
C ARG A 218 3.09 23.41 -7.83
N SER A 219 1.80 23.74 -7.82
CA SER A 219 0.96 23.79 -6.62
C SER A 219 0.25 22.47 -6.28
N LYS A 220 0.64 21.35 -6.91
CA LYS A 220 0.04 20.04 -6.65
C LYS A 220 0.62 19.41 -5.38
N ASP A 221 -0.25 18.79 -4.58
CA ASP A 221 0.08 18.18 -3.31
C ASP A 221 0.33 16.66 -3.40
N GLN A 222 0.23 16.07 -4.61
CA GLN A 222 0.56 14.68 -4.89
C GLN A 222 2.07 14.51 -5.06
N LEU A 223 2.69 13.73 -4.18
CA LEU A 223 4.12 13.43 -4.17
C LEU A 223 4.41 12.30 -5.15
N LEU A 224 4.59 12.65 -6.43
CA LEU A 224 4.89 11.71 -7.50
C LEU A 224 6.25 11.04 -7.27
N PHE A 225 6.37 9.78 -7.71
CA PHE A 225 7.59 8.98 -7.56
C PHE A 225 8.84 9.71 -8.06
N GLN A 226 8.75 10.32 -9.24
CA GLN A 226 9.85 11.09 -9.87
C GLN A 226 10.30 12.33 -9.09
N GLU A 227 9.49 12.83 -8.15
CA GLU A 227 9.82 14.02 -7.34
C GLU A 227 10.44 13.63 -5.98
N GLN A 228 10.26 12.38 -5.53
CA GLN A 228 10.63 11.93 -4.18
C GLN A 228 12.11 12.10 -3.88
N ASP A 229 13.01 11.74 -4.82
CA ASP A 229 14.47 11.89 -4.62
C ASP A 229 14.89 13.35 -4.47
N LYS A 230 14.32 14.25 -5.28
CA LYS A 230 14.58 15.69 -5.18
C LYS A 230 14.10 16.27 -3.86
N VAL A 231 12.89 15.87 -3.44
CA VAL A 231 12.29 16.32 -2.17
C VAL A 231 13.11 15.81 -0.99
N ALA A 232 13.51 14.53 -0.98
CA ALA A 232 14.37 13.94 0.03
C ALA A 232 15.71 14.70 0.15
N THR A 233 16.34 15.01 -1.00
CA THR A 233 17.59 15.79 -1.04
C THR A 233 17.42 17.18 -0.45
N LEU A 234 16.35 17.91 -0.79
CA LEU A 234 16.05 19.23 -0.23
C LEU A 234 15.86 19.20 1.28
N LEU A 235 15.28 18.14 1.79
CA LEU A 235 15.03 17.92 3.23
C LEU A 235 16.21 17.27 3.95
N LYS A 236 17.27 16.87 3.23
CA LYS A 236 18.48 16.22 3.76
C LYS A 236 18.23 14.84 4.37
N TYR A 237 17.28 14.09 3.85
CA TYR A 237 17.15 12.67 4.11
C TYR A 237 18.26 11.90 3.37
N SER A 238 18.63 10.72 3.87
CA SER A 238 19.60 9.84 3.22
C SER A 238 19.19 9.44 1.79
N ASP A 239 17.91 9.20 1.63
CA ASP A 239 17.26 8.77 0.39
C ASP A 239 15.75 9.02 0.44
N ALA A 240 15.06 8.70 -0.64
CA ALA A 240 13.62 8.86 -0.71
C ALA A 240 12.87 7.85 0.20
N ASP A 241 13.43 6.67 0.50
CA ASP A 241 12.78 5.69 1.38
C ASP A 241 12.78 6.17 2.83
N ALA A 242 13.86 6.74 3.31
CA ALA A 242 13.92 7.36 4.63
C ALA A 242 12.89 8.50 4.77
N MET A 243 12.74 9.34 3.72
CA MET A 243 11.73 10.38 3.69
C MET A 243 10.31 9.80 3.68
N MET A 244 10.03 8.81 2.84
CA MET A 244 8.71 8.19 2.76
C MET A 244 8.33 7.44 4.04
N SER A 245 9.30 6.85 4.74
CA SER A 245 9.07 6.27 6.07
C SER A 245 8.60 7.32 7.08
N GLU A 246 9.21 8.50 7.09
CA GLU A 246 8.76 9.61 7.95
C GLU A 246 7.38 10.14 7.54
N VAL A 247 7.09 10.22 6.24
CA VAL A 247 5.76 10.59 5.72
C VAL A 247 4.70 9.56 6.14
N ALA A 248 4.99 8.27 5.98
CA ALA A 248 4.08 7.19 6.39
C ALA A 248 3.85 7.20 7.92
N ARG A 249 4.91 7.39 8.72
CA ARG A 249 4.83 7.52 10.17
C ARG A 249 3.96 8.72 10.59
N ALA A 250 4.16 9.86 9.94
CA ALA A 250 3.37 11.06 10.20
C ALA A 250 1.88 10.84 9.87
N ALA A 251 1.60 10.24 8.73
CA ALA A 251 0.24 9.93 8.29
C ALA A 251 -0.48 8.96 9.24
N ARG A 252 0.21 7.89 9.67
CA ARG A 252 -0.33 6.92 10.64
C ARG A 252 -0.67 7.59 11.97
N SER A 253 0.19 8.48 12.45
CA SER A 253 -0.04 9.20 13.71
C SER A 253 -1.27 10.11 13.64
N VAL A 254 -1.46 10.80 12.51
CA VAL A 254 -2.65 11.64 12.28
C VAL A 254 -3.91 10.79 12.19
N ASP A 255 -3.87 9.69 11.43
CA ASP A 255 -5.02 8.77 11.26
C ASP A 255 -5.41 8.08 12.57
N PHE A 256 -4.43 7.64 13.34
CA PHE A 256 -4.64 7.07 14.67
C PHE A 256 -5.37 8.05 15.60
N LEU A 257 -4.86 9.29 15.71
CA LEU A 257 -5.51 10.29 16.54
C LEU A 257 -6.91 10.64 16.06
N LEU A 258 -7.12 10.71 14.74
CA LEU A 258 -8.43 10.98 14.15
C LEU A 258 -9.43 9.84 14.47
N THR A 259 -9.01 8.60 14.32
CA THR A 259 -9.82 7.41 14.63
C THR A 259 -10.19 7.37 16.12
N TYR A 260 -9.22 7.60 17.00
CA TYR A 260 -9.45 7.71 18.44
C TYR A 260 -10.42 8.86 18.78
N THR A 261 -10.24 10.03 18.17
CA THR A 261 -11.11 11.18 18.38
C THR A 261 -12.55 10.90 17.98
N TRP A 262 -12.78 10.21 16.85
CA TRP A 262 -14.12 9.80 16.43
C TRP A 262 -14.74 8.79 17.39
N HIS A 263 -13.98 7.84 17.91
CA HIS A 263 -14.46 6.92 18.95
C HIS A 263 -14.92 7.69 20.20
N ALA A 264 -14.17 8.67 20.66
CA ALA A 264 -14.54 9.52 21.78
C ALA A 264 -15.82 10.34 21.51
N VAL A 265 -15.99 10.87 20.29
CA VAL A 265 -17.22 11.57 19.86
C VAL A 265 -18.45 10.65 19.88
N GLU A 266 -18.32 9.42 19.39
CA GLU A 266 -19.40 8.42 19.40
C GLU A 266 -19.80 8.03 20.81
N ASN A 267 -18.85 7.80 21.68
CA ASN A 267 -19.11 7.46 23.09
C ASN A 267 -19.89 8.57 23.78
N LYS A 268 -19.55 9.84 23.53
CA LYS A 268 -20.24 10.98 24.13
C LYS A 268 -21.64 11.23 23.53
N SER A 269 -21.83 10.91 22.26
CA SER A 269 -23.11 11.11 21.56
C SER A 269 -24.18 10.08 21.94
N SER A 270 -23.78 8.88 22.37
CA SER A 270 -24.70 7.82 22.83
C SER A 270 -25.32 8.04 24.19
N ASP A 271 -24.89 9.09 24.91
CA ASP A 271 -25.17 9.30 26.35
C ASP A 271 -26.48 10.04 26.68
N GLY A 272 -27.36 10.34 25.70
CA GLY A 272 -28.51 11.23 25.93
C GLY A 272 -29.59 10.72 26.90
N ILE A 273 -29.99 9.46 26.86
CA ILE A 273 -31.07 8.89 27.73
C ILE A 273 -30.57 7.61 28.44
N SER A 274 -29.60 6.92 27.88
CA SER A 274 -29.01 5.70 28.45
C SER A 274 -28.20 5.95 29.75
N ARG A 275 -27.67 7.16 29.96
CA ARG A 275 -26.85 7.52 31.12
C ARG A 275 -27.61 7.51 32.44
N ILE A 276 -28.92 7.80 32.41
CA ILE A 276 -29.76 7.80 33.62
C ILE A 276 -30.10 6.37 34.05
N LEU A 277 -30.10 5.41 33.11
CA LEU A 277 -30.49 4.01 33.36
C LEU A 277 -29.32 3.02 33.38
N ARG A 278 -28.15 3.35 32.83
CA ARG A 278 -26.93 2.59 32.94
C ARG A 278 -25.89 3.45 33.66
N ARG A 279 -25.73 3.27 34.96
CA ARG A 279 -24.46 3.58 35.63
C ARG A 279 -23.38 2.89 34.78
N ASP A 280 -22.41 3.65 34.26
CA ASP A 280 -21.19 3.12 33.65
C ASP A 280 -20.55 2.18 34.69
N ARG A 281 -20.91 0.91 34.64
CA ARG A 281 -20.28 -0.10 35.49
C ARG A 281 -18.94 -0.38 34.85
N VAL A 282 -17.87 0.09 35.48
CA VAL A 282 -16.53 -0.44 35.25
C VAL A 282 -16.65 -1.97 35.50
N ALA A 283 -16.48 -2.76 34.46
CA ALA A 283 -16.51 -4.20 34.57
C ALA A 283 -15.07 -4.72 34.49
N THR A 284 -14.60 -5.36 35.54
CA THR A 284 -13.34 -6.10 35.51
C THR A 284 -13.51 -7.27 34.52
N VAL A 285 -12.73 -7.26 33.45
CA VAL A 285 -12.81 -8.27 32.35
C VAL A 285 -11.62 -9.23 32.39
N ALA A 286 -10.50 -8.83 33.01
CA ALA A 286 -9.37 -9.67 33.30
C ALA A 286 -8.64 -9.11 34.55
N LYS A 287 -7.63 -9.81 35.05
CA LYS A 287 -6.82 -9.34 36.19
C LYS A 287 -6.20 -7.99 35.86
N ASN A 288 -6.46 -6.97 36.67
CA ASN A 288 -5.99 -5.58 36.51
C ASN A 288 -6.38 -4.94 35.17
N VAL A 289 -7.47 -5.42 34.54
CA VAL A 289 -8.00 -4.93 33.28
C VAL A 289 -9.51 -4.75 33.37
N SER A 290 -9.98 -3.55 33.05
CA SER A 290 -11.39 -3.18 33.10
C SER A 290 -11.90 -2.70 31.74
N ALA A 291 -13.20 -2.92 31.52
CA ALA A 291 -13.92 -2.34 30.38
C ALA A 291 -14.84 -1.21 30.89
N SER A 292 -14.71 -0.03 30.32
CA SER A 292 -15.58 1.12 30.57
C SER A 292 -15.65 1.99 29.32
N ASN A 293 -16.73 2.72 29.13
CA ASN A 293 -16.89 3.62 27.95
C ASN A 293 -16.56 2.98 26.60
N ARG A 294 -16.84 1.67 26.44
CA ARG A 294 -16.50 0.87 25.25
C ARG A 294 -14.99 0.86 24.94
N GLU A 295 -14.15 0.99 25.97
CA GLU A 295 -12.70 0.89 25.89
C GLU A 295 -12.18 -0.09 26.94
N ILE A 296 -11.00 -0.64 26.70
CA ILE A 296 -10.26 -1.44 27.66
C ILE A 296 -9.20 -0.58 28.32
N SER A 297 -9.20 -0.56 29.65
CA SER A 297 -8.27 0.19 30.47
C SER A 297 -7.48 -0.73 31.40
N ILE A 298 -6.26 -0.35 31.71
CA ILE A 298 -5.44 -0.97 32.75
C ILE A 298 -5.84 -0.32 34.07
N ASP A 299 -6.15 -1.15 35.08
CA ASP A 299 -6.47 -0.67 36.41
C ASP A 299 -5.22 -0.04 37.07
N PRO A 300 -5.39 0.97 37.93
CA PRO A 300 -4.25 1.59 38.60
C PRO A 300 -3.42 0.59 39.40
N LEU A 301 -2.11 0.55 39.14
CA LEU A 301 -1.12 -0.28 39.85
C LEU A 301 -0.08 0.65 40.52
N GLU A 302 0.36 0.31 41.71
CA GLU A 302 1.46 1.06 42.39
C GLU A 302 2.75 0.92 41.59
N SER A 303 3.07 -0.31 41.12
CA SER A 303 4.17 -0.58 40.20
C SER A 303 3.78 -1.58 39.15
N LEU A 304 4.25 -1.41 37.90
CA LEU A 304 4.09 -2.43 36.84
C LEU A 304 4.86 -3.72 37.14
N ASP A 305 5.83 -3.70 38.05
CA ASP A 305 6.58 -4.90 38.47
C ASP A 305 5.70 -5.90 39.24
N GLU A 306 4.56 -5.44 39.78
CA GLU A 306 3.57 -6.33 40.41
C GLU A 306 2.82 -7.21 39.38
N ASP A 307 2.68 -6.71 38.15
CA ASP A 307 2.02 -7.43 37.04
C ASP A 307 2.62 -7.05 35.70
N PRO A 308 3.86 -7.47 35.39
CA PRO A 308 4.58 -7.05 34.18
C PRO A 308 3.91 -7.49 32.86
N VAL A 309 2.94 -8.40 32.93
CA VAL A 309 2.20 -8.86 31.74
C VAL A 309 0.90 -8.11 31.50
N VAL A 310 0.53 -7.15 32.35
CA VAL A 310 -0.77 -6.46 32.31
C VAL A 310 -1.00 -5.75 30.97
N GLY A 311 0.03 -5.17 30.37
CA GLY A 311 -0.06 -4.52 29.05
C GLY A 311 -0.45 -5.51 27.93
N LEU A 312 0.19 -6.69 27.89
CA LEU A 312 -0.17 -7.76 26.94
C LEU A 312 -1.56 -8.30 27.22
N ARG A 313 -1.93 -8.42 28.52
CA ARG A 313 -3.27 -8.89 28.90
C ARG A 313 -4.34 -7.91 28.47
N ALA A 314 -4.14 -6.62 28.68
CA ALA A 314 -5.07 -5.58 28.19
C ALA A 314 -5.21 -5.61 26.68
N ALA A 315 -4.09 -5.71 25.95
CA ALA A 315 -4.09 -5.80 24.48
C ALA A 315 -4.83 -7.03 23.96
N ALA A 316 -4.54 -8.22 24.51
CA ALA A 316 -5.21 -9.45 24.13
C ALA A 316 -6.72 -9.40 24.45
N THR A 317 -7.09 -8.87 25.62
CA THR A 317 -8.50 -8.71 26.03
C THR A 317 -9.23 -7.74 25.12
N ALA A 318 -8.60 -6.60 24.77
CA ALA A 318 -9.15 -5.62 23.85
C ALA A 318 -9.42 -6.22 22.46
N ALA A 319 -8.45 -6.98 21.93
CA ALA A 319 -8.60 -7.66 20.65
C ALA A 319 -9.70 -8.71 20.66
N GLN A 320 -9.81 -9.51 21.72
CA GLN A 320 -10.87 -10.54 21.87
C GLN A 320 -12.28 -9.93 21.98
N LEU A 321 -12.41 -8.78 22.65
CA LEU A 321 -13.69 -8.12 22.82
C LEU A 321 -14.05 -7.15 21.68
N GLY A 322 -13.13 -6.92 20.75
CA GLY A 322 -13.31 -5.96 19.67
C GLY A 322 -13.46 -4.51 20.16
N LEU A 323 -12.81 -4.18 21.27
CA LEU A 323 -12.82 -2.86 21.88
C LEU A 323 -11.43 -2.21 21.78
N PRO A 324 -11.31 -0.89 21.56
CA PRO A 324 -10.03 -0.23 21.55
C PRO A 324 -9.39 -0.18 22.94
N LEU A 325 -8.07 -0.06 22.99
CA LEU A 325 -7.36 0.30 24.22
C LEU A 325 -7.56 1.77 24.56
N SER A 326 -7.73 2.08 25.83
CA SER A 326 -7.75 3.46 26.31
C SER A 326 -6.40 4.14 26.04
N LEU A 327 -6.44 5.33 25.41
CA LEU A 327 -5.23 6.10 25.09
C LEU A 327 -4.47 6.49 26.35
N ASP A 328 -5.20 6.86 27.43
CA ASP A 328 -4.59 7.21 28.70
C ASP A 328 -3.83 6.03 29.29
N SER A 329 -4.43 4.82 29.24
CA SER A 329 -3.76 3.59 29.71
C SER A 329 -2.52 3.25 28.86
N CYS A 330 -2.59 3.40 27.53
CA CYS A 330 -1.43 3.19 26.66
C CYS A 330 -0.32 4.20 26.93
N THR A 331 -0.67 5.48 27.10
CA THR A 331 0.31 6.54 27.39
C THR A 331 0.98 6.33 28.75
N ASP A 332 0.22 5.97 29.82
CA ASP A 332 0.79 5.66 31.14
C ASP A 332 1.72 4.43 31.07
N LEU A 333 1.24 3.35 30.45
CA LEU A 333 2.04 2.14 30.24
C LEU A 333 3.36 2.43 29.54
N ALA A 334 3.33 3.19 28.44
CA ALA A 334 4.51 3.56 27.66
C ALA A 334 5.53 4.37 28.50
N VAL A 335 5.05 5.34 29.28
CA VAL A 335 5.91 6.17 30.16
C VAL A 335 6.59 5.30 31.22
N ARG A 336 5.87 4.36 31.81
CA ARG A 336 6.38 3.48 32.88
C ARG A 336 7.35 2.44 32.34
N LEU A 337 7.05 1.80 31.18
CA LEU A 337 7.96 0.86 30.51
C LEU A 337 9.30 1.56 30.15
N LYS A 338 9.26 2.77 29.60
CA LYS A 338 10.46 3.57 29.29
C LYS A 338 11.30 3.91 30.53
N LYS A 339 10.69 3.99 31.73
CA LYS A 339 11.40 4.13 33.01
C LYS A 339 11.96 2.81 33.51
N GLY A 340 11.66 1.70 32.85
CA GLY A 340 12.16 0.36 33.18
C GLY A 340 11.29 -0.43 34.15
N GLU A 341 10.04 0.04 34.43
CA GLU A 341 9.06 -0.74 35.18
C GLU A 341 8.45 -1.83 34.29
N GLY A 342 7.96 -2.91 34.87
CA GLY A 342 7.22 -3.96 34.19
C GLY A 342 8.02 -4.73 33.13
N LYS A 343 9.34 -4.82 33.27
CA LYS A 343 10.18 -5.59 32.34
C LYS A 343 9.86 -7.07 32.40
N LEU A 344 9.56 -7.65 31.25
CA LEU A 344 9.41 -9.09 31.12
C LEU A 344 10.77 -9.78 31.29
N THR A 345 10.77 -10.92 31.97
CA THR A 345 11.98 -11.76 32.11
C THR A 345 12.46 -12.28 30.77
N ASN A 346 13.71 -12.71 30.68
CA ASN A 346 14.26 -13.37 29.50
C ASN A 346 14.65 -14.82 29.86
N PRO A 347 13.95 -15.84 29.36
CA PRO A 347 12.77 -15.77 28.49
C PRO A 347 11.52 -15.19 29.18
N TRP A 348 10.55 -14.77 28.37
CA TRP A 348 9.25 -14.27 28.85
C TRP A 348 8.51 -15.35 29.66
N PRO A 349 7.66 -14.94 30.62
CA PRO A 349 6.72 -15.86 31.25
C PRO A 349 5.80 -16.50 30.20
N LYS A 350 5.39 -17.75 30.44
CA LYS A 350 4.48 -18.48 29.54
C LYS A 350 3.21 -17.67 29.25
N GLU A 351 2.64 -17.03 30.29
CA GLU A 351 1.46 -16.16 30.15
C GLU A 351 1.68 -15.04 29.12
N ALA A 352 2.83 -14.35 29.15
CA ALA A 352 3.13 -13.26 28.22
C ALA A 352 3.14 -13.76 26.75
N ARG A 353 3.76 -14.91 26.50
CA ARG A 353 3.76 -15.53 25.17
C ARG A 353 2.35 -15.92 24.72
N GLU A 354 1.56 -16.53 25.59
CA GLU A 354 0.18 -16.92 25.29
C GLU A 354 -0.71 -15.71 24.98
N LEU A 355 -0.54 -14.61 25.73
CA LEU A 355 -1.25 -13.36 25.50
C LEU A 355 -0.85 -12.72 24.16
N LEU A 356 0.45 -12.74 23.81
CA LEU A 356 0.90 -12.26 22.49
C LEU A 356 0.26 -13.08 21.35
N ILE A 357 0.28 -14.41 21.46
CA ILE A 357 -0.36 -15.30 20.46
C ILE A 357 -1.86 -15.06 20.40
N THR A 358 -2.52 -14.82 21.53
CA THR A 358 -3.94 -14.46 21.58
C THR A 358 -4.22 -13.16 20.86
N LEU A 359 -3.39 -12.13 21.06
CA LEU A 359 -3.48 -10.86 20.36
C LEU A 359 -3.34 -11.06 18.84
N ILE A 360 -2.27 -11.75 18.41
CA ILE A 360 -2.01 -11.99 16.98
C ILE A 360 -3.14 -12.82 16.34
N GLY A 361 -3.69 -13.80 17.06
CA GLY A 361 -4.76 -14.66 16.59
C GLY A 361 -6.16 -14.02 16.56
N ALA A 362 -6.31 -12.80 17.00
CA ALA A 362 -7.61 -12.10 17.04
C ALA A 362 -8.10 -11.60 15.66
N GLY A 363 -7.31 -11.76 14.59
CA GLY A 363 -7.68 -11.35 13.25
C GLY A 363 -7.78 -9.84 13.09
N GLU A 364 -8.80 -9.35 12.39
CA GLU A 364 -8.96 -7.90 12.08
C GLU A 364 -8.95 -7.00 13.33
N THR A 365 -9.46 -7.49 14.46
CA THR A 365 -9.48 -6.69 15.69
C THR A 365 -8.09 -6.39 16.26
N MET A 366 -7.08 -7.22 15.93
CA MET A 366 -5.69 -6.98 16.30
C MET A 366 -5.16 -5.67 15.72
N VAL A 367 -5.56 -5.31 14.51
CA VAL A 367 -4.96 -4.20 13.74
C VAL A 367 -4.97 -2.89 14.52
N GLY A 368 -6.13 -2.47 15.03
CA GLY A 368 -6.25 -1.22 15.78
C GLY A 368 -5.53 -1.27 17.13
N ILE A 369 -5.48 -2.45 17.77
CA ILE A 369 -4.76 -2.64 19.03
C ILE A 369 -3.25 -2.56 18.80
N PHE A 370 -2.75 -3.25 17.77
CA PHE A 370 -1.33 -3.22 17.42
C PHE A 370 -0.89 -1.81 17.01
N GLU A 371 -1.74 -1.08 16.28
CA GLU A 371 -1.49 0.33 15.96
C GLU A 371 -1.39 1.20 17.23
N SER A 372 -2.26 0.98 18.24
CA SER A 372 -2.17 1.69 19.51
C SER A 372 -0.85 1.42 20.24
N LEU A 373 -0.39 0.15 20.24
CA LEU A 373 0.88 -0.24 20.84
C LEU A 373 2.09 0.35 20.08
N ASP A 374 2.00 0.44 18.76
CA ASP A 374 3.05 1.04 17.91
C ASP A 374 3.12 2.57 18.08
N GLN A 375 1.98 3.27 18.03
CA GLN A 375 1.93 4.72 18.13
C GLN A 375 2.40 5.24 19.50
N GLU A 376 2.12 4.51 20.59
CA GLU A 376 2.61 4.83 21.93
C GLU A 376 3.99 4.21 22.21
N GLU A 377 4.61 3.57 21.21
CA GLU A 377 5.96 2.97 21.26
C GLU A 377 6.12 1.79 22.23
N ILE A 378 5.01 1.21 22.71
CA ILE A 378 5.00 0.08 23.64
C ILE A 378 5.61 -1.17 23.00
N ILE A 379 5.33 -1.41 21.71
CA ILE A 379 5.82 -2.59 21.00
C ILE A 379 7.35 -2.69 20.98
N PHE A 380 8.06 -1.55 20.99
CA PHE A 380 9.53 -1.53 20.94
C PHE A 380 10.16 -1.90 22.27
N GLU A 381 9.46 -1.70 23.39
CA GLU A 381 9.90 -2.16 24.70
C GLU A 381 9.83 -3.69 24.81
N TRP A 382 8.91 -4.31 24.06
CA TRP A 382 8.75 -5.75 24.00
C TRP A 382 9.57 -6.39 22.88
N ILE A 383 9.57 -5.78 21.70
CA ILE A 383 10.16 -6.30 20.45
C ILE A 383 10.92 -5.14 19.77
N PRO A 384 12.12 -4.78 20.25
CA PRO A 384 12.89 -3.65 19.72
C PRO A 384 13.27 -3.82 18.24
N GLU A 385 13.36 -5.05 17.76
CA GLU A 385 13.67 -5.35 16.35
C GLU A 385 12.60 -4.82 15.39
N TRP A 386 11.35 -4.65 15.86
CA TRP A 386 10.24 -4.09 15.09
C TRP A 386 10.53 -2.68 14.54
N LEU A 387 11.38 -1.93 15.22
CA LEU A 387 11.77 -0.57 14.78
C LEU A 387 12.42 -0.56 13.40
N SER A 388 13.10 -1.63 13.00
CA SER A 388 13.79 -1.71 11.70
C SER A 388 12.86 -1.77 10.49
N VAL A 389 11.61 -2.16 10.70
CA VAL A 389 10.61 -2.33 9.64
C VAL A 389 9.44 -1.34 9.77
N ARG A 390 9.42 -0.55 10.86
CA ARG A 390 8.36 0.43 11.15
C ARG A 390 8.19 1.43 10.02
N SER A 391 6.99 1.49 9.45
CA SER A 391 6.63 2.40 8.36
C SER A 391 7.56 2.35 7.15
N LEU A 392 8.27 1.22 6.96
CA LEU A 392 9.21 1.04 5.87
C LEU A 392 8.45 0.89 4.54
N PRO A 393 8.66 1.78 3.55
CA PRO A 393 7.94 1.72 2.28
C PRO A 393 8.35 0.49 1.46
N GLN A 394 7.40 -0.05 0.69
CA GLN A 394 7.65 -1.10 -0.29
C GLN A 394 7.45 -0.53 -1.69
N ARG A 395 8.53 -0.37 -2.47
CA ARG A 395 8.49 0.22 -3.82
C ARG A 395 7.99 -0.72 -4.91
N ASN A 396 7.68 -1.96 -4.56
CA ASN A 396 7.06 -2.89 -5.48
C ASN A 396 5.55 -2.58 -5.59
N ALA A 397 5.08 -2.34 -6.81
CA ALA A 397 3.66 -2.04 -7.09
C ALA A 397 2.66 -3.15 -6.69
N LEU A 398 3.15 -4.34 -6.35
CA LEU A 398 2.33 -5.46 -5.86
C LEU A 398 1.94 -5.28 -4.39
N HIS A 399 2.76 -4.61 -3.59
CA HIS A 399 2.49 -4.41 -2.17
C HIS A 399 1.62 -3.17 -1.92
N ARG A 400 0.55 -3.38 -1.17
CA ARG A 400 -0.38 -2.31 -0.81
C ARG A 400 0.06 -1.51 0.41
N HIS A 401 0.88 -2.09 1.30
CA HIS A 401 1.18 -1.58 2.63
C HIS A 401 2.69 -1.42 2.85
N THR A 402 3.09 -0.65 3.86
CA THR A 402 4.44 -0.68 4.45
C THR A 402 4.77 -2.06 4.99
N VAL A 403 6.07 -2.37 5.18
CA VAL A 403 6.52 -3.70 5.63
C VAL A 403 5.85 -4.12 6.93
N ASP A 404 5.87 -3.27 7.95
CA ASP A 404 5.24 -3.53 9.24
C ASP A 404 3.73 -3.75 9.13
N ARG A 405 3.02 -2.93 8.35
CA ARG A 405 1.59 -3.11 8.14
C ARG A 405 1.28 -4.37 7.34
N HIS A 406 2.08 -4.69 6.33
CA HIS A 406 1.97 -5.94 5.58
C HIS A 406 2.09 -7.16 6.51
N MET A 407 3.07 -7.19 7.41
CA MET A 407 3.24 -8.27 8.39
C MET A 407 2.04 -8.39 9.35
N VAL A 408 1.46 -7.27 9.78
CA VAL A 408 0.23 -7.26 10.58
C VAL A 408 -0.95 -7.83 9.78
N GLU A 409 -1.14 -7.42 8.53
CA GLU A 409 -2.19 -7.96 7.66
C GLU A 409 -1.97 -9.44 7.35
N THR A 410 -0.73 -9.87 7.12
CA THR A 410 -0.41 -11.30 6.96
C THR A 410 -0.83 -12.09 8.20
N ALA A 411 -0.63 -11.58 9.40
CA ALA A 411 -1.08 -12.22 10.62
C ALA A 411 -2.62 -12.27 10.73
N VAL A 412 -3.34 -11.25 10.24
CA VAL A 412 -4.81 -11.25 10.14
C VAL A 412 -5.31 -12.38 9.23
N TYR A 413 -4.72 -12.52 8.04
CA TYR A 413 -5.08 -13.63 7.15
C TYR A 413 -4.69 -15.00 7.71
N ALA A 414 -3.53 -15.10 8.36
CA ALA A 414 -3.09 -16.31 9.03
C ALA A 414 -4.05 -16.76 10.15
N ALA A 415 -4.67 -15.83 10.87
CA ALA A 415 -5.66 -16.15 11.91
C ALA A 415 -6.86 -16.95 11.35
N ASN A 416 -7.26 -16.70 10.09
CA ASN A 416 -8.32 -17.46 9.41
C ASN A 416 -7.89 -18.90 9.04
N LEU A 417 -6.59 -19.18 9.05
CA LEU A 417 -6.01 -20.47 8.66
C LEU A 417 -5.60 -21.34 9.84
N THR A 418 -5.74 -20.86 11.07
CA THR A 418 -5.32 -21.55 12.32
C THR A 418 -5.90 -22.94 12.47
N ARG A 419 -7.13 -23.17 11.99
CA ARG A 419 -7.79 -24.48 12.02
C ARG A 419 -7.26 -25.49 10.99
N LYS A 420 -6.40 -25.05 10.06
CA LYS A 420 -5.86 -25.88 8.96
C LYS A 420 -4.46 -26.43 9.29
N VAL A 421 -3.86 -26.04 10.40
CA VAL A 421 -2.51 -26.41 10.80
C VAL A 421 -2.49 -26.96 12.22
N GLN A 422 -1.49 -27.80 12.54
CA GLN A 422 -1.35 -28.40 13.87
C GLN A 422 -0.75 -27.44 14.91
N ARG A 423 0.03 -26.42 14.44
CA ARG A 423 0.72 -25.46 15.32
C ARG A 423 0.33 -24.02 14.91
N PRO A 424 -0.92 -23.60 15.25
CA PRO A 424 -1.39 -22.26 14.91
C PRO A 424 -0.55 -21.13 15.55
N ASP A 425 0.04 -21.37 16.71
CA ASP A 425 0.94 -20.44 17.39
C ASP A 425 2.19 -20.12 16.54
N LEU A 426 2.79 -21.14 15.91
CA LEU A 426 3.93 -20.95 15.01
C LEU A 426 3.53 -20.26 13.71
N LEU A 427 2.36 -20.60 13.15
CA LEU A 427 1.85 -19.91 11.95
C LEU A 427 1.66 -18.42 12.21
N LEU A 428 0.96 -18.06 13.29
CA LEU A 428 0.67 -16.67 13.65
C LEU A 428 1.96 -15.89 13.90
N PHE A 429 2.90 -16.49 14.61
CA PHE A 429 4.17 -15.86 14.89
C PHE A 429 5.03 -15.70 13.63
N ALA A 430 5.12 -16.73 12.79
CA ALA A 430 5.79 -16.63 11.51
C ALA A 430 5.15 -15.55 10.60
N ALA A 431 3.83 -15.48 10.54
CA ALA A 431 3.12 -14.49 9.76
C ALA A 431 3.45 -13.05 10.20
N LEU A 432 3.54 -12.79 11.52
CA LEU A 432 3.90 -11.46 12.03
C LEU A 432 5.38 -11.11 11.79
N PHE A 433 6.28 -12.09 11.59
CA PHE A 433 7.72 -11.83 11.52
C PHE A 433 8.40 -12.31 10.23
N HIS A 434 7.68 -12.83 9.23
CA HIS A 434 8.29 -13.40 8.02
C HIS A 434 9.20 -12.42 7.27
N ASP A 435 8.87 -11.14 7.28
CA ASP A 435 9.56 -10.06 6.58
C ASP A 435 10.39 -9.14 7.52
N ILE A 436 10.63 -9.56 8.78
CA ILE A 436 11.39 -8.76 9.76
C ILE A 436 12.82 -8.42 9.30
N GLY A 437 13.33 -9.15 8.32
CA GLY A 437 14.64 -8.93 7.73
C GLY A 437 14.69 -7.83 6.67
N LYS A 438 13.58 -7.26 6.22
CA LYS A 438 13.56 -6.17 5.21
C LYS A 438 14.22 -4.89 5.73
N GLY A 439 14.51 -3.96 4.82
CA GLY A 439 15.07 -2.64 5.12
C GLY A 439 16.58 -2.49 4.98
N THR A 440 17.27 -3.48 4.43
CA THR A 440 18.70 -3.41 4.08
C THR A 440 18.92 -3.98 2.69
N GLN A 441 20.20 -3.89 2.20
CA GLN A 441 20.58 -4.49 0.91
C GLN A 441 20.91 -6.00 1.01
N GLU A 442 20.91 -6.55 2.22
CA GLU A 442 21.09 -8.00 2.43
C GLU A 442 19.84 -8.77 2.01
N ASP A 443 20.00 -10.06 1.73
CA ASP A 443 18.85 -10.94 1.56
C ASP A 443 17.97 -10.92 2.82
N HIS A 444 16.71 -10.54 2.66
CA HIS A 444 15.82 -10.33 3.78
C HIS A 444 15.44 -11.63 4.50
N SER A 445 15.43 -12.77 3.79
CA SER A 445 15.13 -14.07 4.39
C SER A 445 16.29 -14.52 5.28
N GLU A 446 17.54 -14.40 4.82
CA GLU A 446 18.72 -14.72 5.63
C GLU A 446 18.84 -13.80 6.86
N ARG A 447 18.64 -12.49 6.66
CA ARG A 447 18.60 -11.55 7.78
C ARG A 447 17.45 -11.86 8.73
N GLY A 448 16.28 -12.20 8.19
CA GLY A 448 15.09 -12.60 8.96
C GLY A 448 15.38 -13.78 9.89
N VAL A 449 16.09 -14.81 9.42
CA VAL A 449 16.51 -15.95 10.24
C VAL A 449 17.38 -15.51 11.42
N ARG A 450 18.34 -14.59 11.17
CA ARG A 450 19.20 -14.09 12.26
C ARG A 450 18.46 -13.27 13.30
N LEU A 451 17.36 -12.61 12.90
CA LEU A 451 16.51 -11.81 13.81
C LEU A 451 15.48 -12.64 14.53
N ILE A 452 14.83 -13.60 13.86
CA ILE A 452 13.73 -14.38 14.46
C ILE A 452 14.22 -15.28 15.60
N GLU A 453 15.44 -15.80 15.52
CA GLU A 453 15.99 -16.68 16.56
C GLU A 453 16.08 -16.00 17.94
N PRO A 454 16.74 -14.84 18.12
CA PRO A 454 16.78 -14.18 19.42
C PRO A 454 15.40 -13.65 19.87
N ILE A 455 14.52 -13.26 18.94
CA ILE A 455 13.15 -12.86 19.27
C ILE A 455 12.38 -14.06 19.84
N ALA A 456 12.39 -15.20 19.15
CA ALA A 456 11.67 -16.40 19.59
C ALA A 456 12.23 -16.97 20.91
N LYS A 457 13.55 -16.95 21.11
CA LYS A 457 14.19 -17.31 22.39
C LYS A 457 13.73 -16.41 23.53
N ARG A 458 13.75 -15.10 23.33
CA ARG A 458 13.30 -14.11 24.32
C ARG A 458 11.84 -14.30 24.68
N ILE A 459 10.97 -14.57 23.70
CA ILE A 459 9.53 -14.81 23.90
C ILE A 459 9.27 -16.19 24.56
N GLY A 460 10.26 -17.09 24.57
CA GLY A 460 10.20 -18.36 25.28
C GLY A 460 9.65 -19.52 24.47
N PHE A 461 9.87 -19.55 23.16
CA PHE A 461 9.67 -20.75 22.34
C PHE A 461 10.74 -21.80 22.63
N ALA A 462 10.40 -23.08 22.49
CA ALA A 462 11.35 -24.17 22.61
C ALA A 462 12.27 -24.24 21.40
N ASP A 463 13.50 -24.75 21.57
CA ASP A 463 14.50 -24.82 20.50
C ASP A 463 13.97 -25.49 19.22
N ARG A 464 13.19 -26.58 19.35
CA ARG A 464 12.54 -27.24 18.21
C ARG A 464 11.59 -26.31 17.45
N ASP A 465 10.81 -25.50 18.16
CA ASP A 465 9.87 -24.56 17.56
C ASP A 465 10.60 -23.40 16.90
N ILE A 466 11.73 -22.99 17.47
CA ILE A 466 12.60 -21.96 16.90
C ILE A 466 13.17 -22.41 15.54
N GLU A 467 13.60 -23.68 15.42
CA GLU A 467 14.07 -24.21 14.13
C GLU A 467 12.94 -24.22 13.07
N VAL A 468 11.71 -24.53 13.46
CA VAL A 468 10.54 -24.42 12.55
C VAL A 468 10.32 -22.95 12.12
N LEU A 469 10.36 -22.01 13.07
CA LEU A 469 10.19 -20.58 12.76
C LEU A 469 11.29 -20.07 11.83
N LYS A 470 12.54 -20.47 12.05
CA LYS A 470 13.67 -20.13 11.16
C LYS A 470 13.43 -20.66 9.74
N ASN A 471 12.98 -21.92 9.62
CA ASN A 471 12.65 -22.52 8.33
C ASN A 471 11.51 -21.77 7.63
N LEU A 472 10.44 -21.42 8.35
CA LEU A 472 9.32 -20.67 7.80
C LEU A 472 9.75 -19.28 7.28
N VAL A 473 10.55 -18.53 8.05
CA VAL A 473 11.07 -17.22 7.66
C VAL A 473 12.03 -17.34 6.49
N GLN A 474 12.96 -18.32 6.52
CA GLN A 474 13.92 -18.56 5.44
C GLN A 474 13.23 -18.85 4.10
N HIS A 475 12.16 -19.64 4.14
CA HIS A 475 11.55 -20.22 2.95
C HIS A 475 10.14 -19.70 2.66
N HIS A 476 9.73 -18.55 3.25
CA HIS A 476 8.36 -18.03 3.07
C HIS A 476 7.98 -17.79 1.60
N LEU A 477 8.93 -17.46 0.73
CA LEU A 477 8.72 -17.26 -0.72
C LEU A 477 8.83 -18.57 -1.54
N LEU A 478 9.33 -19.68 -0.96
CA LEU A 478 9.70 -20.90 -1.68
C LEU A 478 8.52 -21.47 -2.48
N LEU A 479 7.38 -21.72 -1.83
CA LEU A 479 6.23 -22.36 -2.49
C LEU A 479 5.67 -21.48 -3.61
N SER A 480 5.51 -20.19 -3.37
CA SER A 480 5.01 -19.24 -4.35
C SER A 480 5.95 -19.12 -5.56
N SER A 481 7.25 -18.99 -5.33
CA SER A 481 8.24 -18.87 -6.41
C SER A 481 8.39 -20.17 -7.20
N THR A 482 8.47 -21.31 -6.50
CA THR A 482 8.58 -22.62 -7.16
C THR A 482 7.35 -22.94 -8.01
N ALA A 483 6.15 -22.76 -7.46
CA ALA A 483 4.91 -23.08 -8.15
C ALA A 483 4.69 -22.24 -9.43
N THR A 484 5.15 -21.00 -9.44
CA THR A 484 4.95 -20.10 -10.58
C THR A 484 6.09 -20.13 -11.61
N ARG A 485 7.28 -20.61 -11.22
CA ARG A 485 8.50 -20.53 -12.04
C ARG A 485 9.07 -21.88 -12.43
N ARG A 486 8.62 -22.98 -11.85
CA ARG A 486 9.15 -24.32 -12.12
C ARG A 486 8.10 -25.25 -12.68
N ASP A 487 8.54 -26.18 -13.51
CA ASP A 487 7.68 -27.27 -13.99
C ASP A 487 7.40 -28.25 -12.83
N LEU A 488 6.15 -28.32 -12.43
CA LEU A 488 5.72 -29.16 -11.31
C LEU A 488 5.76 -30.67 -11.66
N ASP A 489 5.86 -30.99 -12.94
CA ASP A 489 5.98 -32.37 -13.41
C ASP A 489 7.45 -32.84 -13.45
N ASP A 490 8.41 -31.92 -13.31
CA ASP A 490 9.81 -32.28 -13.20
C ASP A 490 10.14 -32.75 -11.78
N PRO A 491 10.68 -33.99 -11.60
CA PRO A 491 11.09 -34.47 -10.28
C PRO A 491 12.05 -33.57 -9.54
N ALA A 492 12.95 -32.86 -10.27
CA ALA A 492 13.90 -31.92 -9.67
C ALA A 492 13.18 -30.78 -8.92
N THR A 493 12.04 -30.32 -9.42
CA THR A 493 11.21 -29.30 -8.75
C THR A 493 10.73 -29.77 -7.39
N ILE A 494 10.21 -31.00 -7.30
CA ILE A 494 9.75 -31.57 -6.03
C ILE A 494 10.92 -31.82 -5.08
N GLN A 495 12.04 -32.36 -5.60
CA GLN A 495 13.25 -32.61 -4.80
C GLN A 495 13.83 -31.32 -4.20
N SER A 496 13.80 -30.19 -4.93
CA SER A 496 14.29 -28.91 -4.42
C SER A 496 13.49 -28.43 -3.17
N VAL A 497 12.19 -28.70 -3.09
CA VAL A 497 11.39 -28.41 -1.91
C VAL A 497 11.67 -29.40 -0.78
N LEU A 498 11.76 -30.69 -1.09
CA LEU A 498 12.07 -31.74 -0.12
C LEU A 498 13.45 -31.55 0.56
N ALA A 499 14.41 -30.97 -0.15
CA ALA A 499 15.76 -30.72 0.38
C ALA A 499 15.78 -29.73 1.54
N VAL A 500 14.79 -28.81 1.62
CA VAL A 500 14.78 -27.71 2.60
C VAL A 500 13.60 -27.77 3.58
N ILE A 501 12.52 -28.51 3.26
CA ILE A 501 11.36 -28.66 4.13
C ILE A 501 11.41 -30.06 4.80
N PRO A 502 11.59 -30.13 6.14
CA PRO A 502 11.94 -31.37 6.82
C PRO A 502 10.76 -32.35 6.98
N ASP A 503 9.52 -31.84 7.08
CA ASP A 503 8.35 -32.67 7.40
C ASP A 503 7.03 -32.03 6.89
N VAL A 504 5.97 -32.85 6.91
CA VAL A 504 4.63 -32.45 6.43
C VAL A 504 4.04 -31.30 7.25
N ASN A 505 4.29 -31.25 8.57
CA ASN A 505 3.74 -30.18 9.42
C ASN A 505 4.38 -28.83 9.07
N THR A 506 5.69 -28.81 8.85
CA THR A 506 6.41 -27.61 8.39
C THR A 506 5.92 -27.17 7.00
N LEU A 507 5.69 -28.13 6.08
CA LEU A 507 5.11 -27.85 4.77
C LEU A 507 3.70 -27.24 4.87
N GLU A 508 2.86 -27.76 5.77
CA GLU A 508 1.50 -27.21 5.98
C GLU A 508 1.53 -25.81 6.57
N LEU A 509 2.43 -25.55 7.51
CA LEU A 509 2.66 -24.21 8.05
C LEU A 509 3.14 -23.24 6.96
N LEU A 510 4.11 -23.67 6.15
CA LEU A 510 4.64 -22.84 5.06
C LEU A 510 3.56 -22.56 3.98
N HIS A 511 2.72 -23.57 3.67
CA HIS A 511 1.60 -23.38 2.75
C HIS A 511 0.58 -22.36 3.30
N ALA A 512 0.20 -22.48 4.56
CA ALA A 512 -0.70 -21.53 5.20
C ALA A 512 -0.09 -20.12 5.27
N LEU A 513 1.22 -20.00 5.55
CA LEU A 513 1.94 -18.74 5.53
C LEU A 513 1.95 -18.12 4.12
N SER A 514 2.23 -18.92 3.08
CA SER A 514 2.23 -18.44 1.68
C SER A 514 0.86 -17.95 1.22
N ILE A 515 -0.24 -18.56 1.70
CA ILE A 515 -1.60 -18.07 1.45
C ILE A 515 -1.80 -16.72 2.14
N ALA A 516 -1.47 -16.64 3.44
CA ALA A 516 -1.69 -15.44 4.25
C ALA A 516 -0.87 -14.24 3.72
N ASP A 517 0.40 -14.44 3.38
CA ASP A 517 1.28 -13.44 2.78
C ASP A 517 0.76 -12.97 1.42
N GLY A 518 0.34 -13.92 0.57
CA GLY A 518 -0.24 -13.62 -0.73
C GLY A 518 -1.51 -12.79 -0.64
N GLU A 519 -2.44 -13.15 0.22
CA GLU A 519 -3.69 -12.39 0.48
C GLU A 519 -3.40 -10.99 1.01
N ALA A 520 -2.43 -10.83 1.92
CA ALA A 520 -2.00 -9.55 2.46
C ALA A 520 -1.33 -8.64 1.40
N THR A 521 -0.67 -9.23 0.40
CA THR A 521 -0.11 -8.51 -0.74
C THR A 521 -1.21 -7.94 -1.65
N GLY A 522 -2.33 -8.66 -1.78
CA GLY A 522 -3.51 -8.27 -2.55
C GLY A 522 -3.69 -9.06 -3.85
N SER A 523 -4.79 -8.79 -4.58
CA SER A 523 -5.21 -9.57 -5.77
C SER A 523 -4.17 -9.61 -6.90
N ALA A 524 -3.32 -8.60 -7.02
CA ALA A 524 -2.22 -8.58 -7.99
C ALA A 524 -1.09 -9.56 -7.60
N GLY A 525 -0.88 -9.81 -6.30
CA GLY A 525 0.13 -10.73 -5.77
C GLY A 525 -0.38 -12.16 -5.58
N TRP A 526 -1.69 -12.35 -5.37
CA TRP A 526 -2.33 -13.64 -5.08
C TRP A 526 -3.62 -13.82 -5.88
N SER A 527 -3.54 -14.53 -7.00
CA SER A 527 -4.68 -14.91 -7.84
C SER A 527 -5.14 -16.34 -7.55
N GLU A 528 -6.39 -16.70 -7.92
CA GLU A 528 -6.90 -18.08 -7.82
C GLU A 528 -6.01 -19.07 -8.57
N TRP A 529 -5.47 -18.66 -9.74
CA TRP A 529 -4.52 -19.44 -10.51
C TRP A 529 -3.25 -19.75 -9.70
N LYS A 530 -2.63 -18.75 -9.06
CA LYS A 530 -1.42 -18.92 -8.22
C LYS A 530 -1.73 -19.81 -7.02
N ALA A 531 -2.86 -19.62 -6.37
CA ALA A 531 -3.32 -20.46 -5.27
C ALA A 531 -3.45 -21.94 -5.68
N THR A 532 -4.00 -22.20 -6.88
CA THR A 532 -4.14 -23.54 -7.44
C THR A 532 -2.77 -24.18 -7.69
N LEU A 533 -1.82 -23.46 -8.24
CA LEU A 533 -0.46 -23.95 -8.48
C LEU A 533 0.28 -24.29 -7.20
N VAL A 534 0.23 -23.40 -6.21
CA VAL A 534 0.85 -23.63 -4.89
C VAL A 534 0.22 -24.87 -4.22
N LYS A 535 -1.10 -24.99 -4.29
CA LYS A 535 -1.81 -26.15 -3.76
C LYS A 535 -1.38 -27.46 -4.46
N ASP A 536 -1.23 -27.46 -5.80
CA ASP A 536 -0.78 -28.62 -6.55
C ASP A 536 0.67 -29.00 -6.15
N LEU A 537 1.58 -28.03 -6.09
CA LEU A 537 2.94 -28.25 -5.61
C LEU A 537 2.94 -28.92 -4.22
N VAL A 538 2.19 -28.37 -3.26
CA VAL A 538 2.11 -28.90 -1.89
C VAL A 538 1.58 -30.33 -1.88
N GLN A 539 0.57 -30.66 -2.70
CA GLN A 539 0.03 -32.02 -2.80
C GLN A 539 1.07 -33.00 -3.35
N ARG A 540 1.86 -32.60 -4.34
CA ARG A 540 2.93 -33.42 -4.91
C ARG A 540 4.06 -33.66 -3.92
N VAL A 541 4.50 -32.60 -3.22
CA VAL A 541 5.51 -32.72 -2.17
C VAL A 541 5.01 -33.62 -1.03
N LYS A 542 3.77 -33.50 -0.57
CA LYS A 542 3.17 -34.40 0.44
C LYS A 542 3.20 -35.86 0.02
N ARG A 543 2.83 -36.17 -1.24
CA ARG A 543 2.88 -37.54 -1.79
C ARG A 543 4.32 -38.06 -1.79
N ALA A 544 5.27 -37.26 -2.22
CA ALA A 544 6.68 -37.63 -2.21
C ALA A 544 7.23 -37.85 -0.78
N MET A 545 6.86 -37.03 0.21
CA MET A 545 7.18 -37.24 1.62
C MET A 545 6.60 -38.55 2.17
N ALA A 546 5.45 -38.98 1.63
CA ALA A 546 4.82 -40.25 1.97
C ALA A 546 5.44 -41.48 1.24
N GLY A 547 6.49 -41.27 0.43
CA GLY A 547 7.19 -42.33 -0.33
C GLY A 547 6.53 -42.70 -1.65
N ALA A 548 5.59 -41.91 -2.16
CA ALA A 548 5.04 -42.12 -3.50
C ALA A 548 6.04 -41.66 -4.57
N GLU A 549 6.16 -42.43 -5.65
CA GLU A 549 6.95 -41.99 -6.81
C GLU A 549 6.38 -40.67 -7.36
N VAL A 550 7.27 -39.72 -7.67
CA VAL A 550 6.90 -38.47 -8.35
C VAL A 550 6.55 -38.83 -9.78
N ALA A 551 5.27 -38.66 -10.15
CA ALA A 551 4.82 -38.98 -11.51
C ALA A 551 5.56 -38.11 -12.53
N GLN A 552 6.16 -38.75 -13.53
CA GLN A 552 6.97 -38.08 -14.56
C GLN A 552 6.17 -37.52 -15.73
N GLN A 553 4.85 -37.68 -15.77
CA GLN A 553 4.05 -37.21 -16.92
C GLN A 553 2.84 -36.38 -16.47
N PRO A 554 2.56 -35.26 -17.18
CA PRO A 554 1.32 -34.53 -16.98
C PRO A 554 0.14 -35.37 -17.45
N GLU A 555 -0.99 -35.28 -16.75
CA GLU A 555 -2.26 -35.74 -17.26
C GLU A 555 -2.69 -34.83 -18.42
N ILE A 556 -2.36 -35.21 -19.65
CA ILE A 556 -3.01 -34.66 -20.86
C ILE A 556 -4.30 -35.41 -21.11
N SER A 557 -5.34 -34.72 -21.57
CA SER A 557 -6.58 -35.39 -21.96
C SER A 557 -6.34 -36.36 -23.11
N ASP A 558 -7.12 -37.43 -23.17
CA ASP A 558 -7.04 -38.38 -24.30
C ASP A 558 -7.28 -37.68 -25.64
N GLU A 559 -8.07 -36.64 -25.68
CA GLU A 559 -8.30 -35.81 -26.85
C GLU A 559 -7.03 -35.02 -27.25
N GLN A 560 -6.36 -34.36 -26.31
CA GLN A 560 -5.08 -33.67 -26.55
C GLN A 560 -4.03 -34.63 -27.06
N ARG A 561 -3.96 -35.83 -26.49
CA ARG A 561 -3.05 -36.88 -26.93
C ARG A 561 -3.34 -37.33 -28.35
N SER A 562 -4.61 -37.58 -28.66
CA SER A 562 -5.05 -38.01 -30.01
C SER A 562 -4.74 -36.95 -31.06
N LEU A 563 -4.98 -35.67 -30.76
CA LEU A 563 -4.70 -34.57 -31.69
C LEU A 563 -3.18 -34.33 -31.85
N ALA A 564 -2.42 -34.46 -30.77
CA ALA A 564 -0.97 -34.39 -30.81
C ALA A 564 -0.37 -35.52 -31.68
N GLU A 565 -0.86 -36.75 -31.51
CA GLU A 565 -0.45 -37.89 -32.32
C GLU A 565 -0.85 -37.76 -33.81
N ALA A 566 -2.00 -37.11 -34.06
CA ALA A 566 -2.46 -36.83 -35.43
C ALA A 566 -1.73 -35.65 -36.09
N GLY A 567 -0.90 -34.91 -35.36
CA GLY A 567 -0.18 -33.74 -35.86
C GLY A 567 -1.10 -32.60 -36.32
N GLN A 568 -2.27 -32.45 -35.71
CA GLN A 568 -3.28 -31.46 -36.10
C GLN A 568 -3.21 -30.22 -35.16
N LEU A 569 -3.44 -29.04 -35.75
CA LEU A 569 -3.61 -27.81 -34.99
C LEU A 569 -4.98 -27.76 -34.30
N LEU A 570 -4.99 -27.61 -33.00
CA LEU A 570 -6.17 -27.28 -32.20
C LEU A 570 -5.98 -25.91 -31.60
N VAL A 571 -6.99 -25.06 -31.63
CA VAL A 571 -7.08 -23.82 -30.87
C VAL A 571 -8.43 -23.77 -30.18
N ARG A 572 -8.45 -23.69 -28.88
CA ARG A 572 -9.66 -23.49 -28.06
C ARG A 572 -9.58 -22.14 -27.34
N LEU A 573 -10.71 -21.49 -27.26
CA LEU A 573 -10.89 -20.23 -26.53
C LEU A 573 -12.06 -20.41 -25.57
N ALA A 574 -11.82 -20.28 -24.26
CA ALA A 574 -12.83 -20.35 -23.23
C ALA A 574 -12.80 -19.08 -22.38
N GLU A 575 -13.93 -18.66 -21.86
CA GLU A 575 -13.98 -17.56 -20.89
C GLU A 575 -13.27 -17.94 -19.59
N HIS A 576 -12.52 -16.99 -19.03
CA HIS A 576 -11.77 -17.14 -17.78
C HIS A 576 -11.74 -15.81 -17.04
N GLU A 577 -12.33 -15.75 -15.85
CA GLU A 577 -12.40 -14.55 -15.00
C GLU A 577 -12.59 -13.23 -15.79
N ASN A 578 -11.50 -12.45 -15.95
CA ASN A 578 -11.50 -11.16 -16.68
C ASN A 578 -10.89 -11.27 -18.07
N GLY A 579 -10.85 -12.46 -18.68
CA GLY A 579 -10.21 -12.70 -19.97
C GLY A 579 -10.55 -14.04 -20.58
N TYR A 580 -9.55 -14.70 -21.15
CA TYR A 580 -9.72 -15.98 -21.84
C TYR A 580 -8.62 -16.98 -21.45
N ALA A 581 -9.00 -18.25 -21.37
CA ALA A 581 -8.09 -19.39 -21.45
C ALA A 581 -7.97 -19.82 -22.92
N VAL A 582 -6.75 -19.83 -23.44
CA VAL A 582 -6.43 -20.25 -24.80
C VAL A 582 -5.60 -21.52 -24.73
N GLU A 583 -6.10 -22.61 -25.36
CA GLU A 583 -5.39 -23.86 -25.52
C GLU A 583 -4.94 -23.99 -26.96
N VAL A 584 -3.66 -24.30 -27.17
CA VAL A 584 -3.11 -24.57 -28.54
C VAL A 584 -2.36 -25.90 -28.52
N VAL A 585 -2.77 -26.84 -29.37
CA VAL A 585 -2.02 -28.06 -29.67
C VAL A 585 -1.55 -27.98 -31.10
N SER A 586 -0.25 -28.19 -31.34
CA SER A 586 0.35 -28.07 -32.68
C SER A 586 1.55 -29.02 -32.79
N PRO A 587 1.90 -29.48 -33.99
CA PRO A 587 3.22 -30.07 -34.22
C PRO A 587 4.31 -29.16 -33.72
N ASP A 588 5.25 -29.74 -32.95
CA ASP A 588 6.33 -28.97 -32.34
C ASP A 588 7.35 -28.56 -33.42
N LYS A 589 7.80 -27.32 -33.32
CA LYS A 589 8.86 -26.76 -34.13
C LYS A 589 9.56 -25.59 -33.41
N PRO A 590 10.85 -25.38 -33.71
CA PRO A 590 11.55 -24.22 -33.15
C PRO A 590 10.83 -22.93 -33.47
N GLY A 591 10.67 -22.05 -32.43
CA GLY A 591 9.99 -20.78 -32.56
C GLY A 591 8.47 -20.80 -32.37
N LEU A 592 7.86 -21.95 -32.11
CA LEU A 592 6.41 -22.09 -31.96
C LEU A 592 5.85 -21.20 -30.85
N LEU A 593 6.49 -21.15 -29.68
CA LEU A 593 6.13 -20.26 -28.56
C LEU A 593 6.10 -18.80 -29.01
N SER A 594 7.13 -18.35 -29.73
CA SER A 594 7.24 -17.00 -30.26
C SER A 594 6.08 -16.67 -31.23
N ILE A 595 5.77 -17.57 -32.14
CA ILE A 595 4.71 -17.38 -33.12
C ILE A 595 3.36 -17.21 -32.43
N VAL A 596 3.00 -18.10 -31.50
CA VAL A 596 1.72 -18.05 -30.80
C VAL A 596 1.65 -16.76 -29.91
N ALA A 597 2.70 -16.45 -29.18
CA ALA A 597 2.79 -15.21 -28.40
C ALA A 597 2.63 -13.96 -29.28
N GLY A 598 3.23 -13.97 -30.48
CA GLY A 598 3.09 -12.89 -31.46
C GLY A 598 1.66 -12.72 -31.93
N VAL A 599 0.97 -13.81 -32.27
CA VAL A 599 -0.44 -13.78 -32.69
C VAL A 599 -1.35 -13.27 -31.58
N LEU A 600 -1.16 -13.73 -30.35
CA LEU A 600 -1.92 -13.22 -29.20
C LEU A 600 -1.74 -11.71 -29.04
N ASN A 601 -0.50 -11.23 -29.12
CA ASN A 601 -0.20 -9.80 -28.98
C ASN A 601 -0.81 -8.94 -30.11
N ILE A 602 -0.70 -9.36 -31.40
CA ILE A 602 -1.33 -8.61 -32.50
C ILE A 602 -2.86 -8.66 -32.44
N SER A 603 -3.41 -9.67 -31.76
CA SER A 603 -4.85 -9.79 -31.46
C SER A 603 -5.28 -8.95 -30.27
N ARG A 604 -4.39 -8.13 -29.67
CA ARG A 604 -4.59 -7.32 -28.48
C ARG A 604 -5.01 -8.13 -27.24
N LEU A 605 -4.45 -9.33 -27.13
CA LEU A 605 -4.56 -10.20 -25.98
C LEU A 605 -3.24 -10.13 -25.21
N ASP A 606 -3.31 -9.59 -24.00
CA ASP A 606 -2.19 -9.45 -23.08
C ASP A 606 -1.98 -10.78 -22.34
N VAL A 607 -0.79 -11.36 -22.46
CA VAL A 607 -0.46 -12.65 -21.85
C VAL A 607 -0.18 -12.46 -20.37
N LYS A 608 -0.99 -13.09 -19.52
CA LYS A 608 -0.81 -13.09 -18.06
C LYS A 608 -0.07 -14.33 -17.57
N SER A 609 -0.27 -15.45 -18.24
CA SER A 609 0.40 -16.69 -17.93
C SER A 609 0.41 -17.59 -19.17
N ALA A 610 1.48 -18.35 -19.34
CA ALA A 610 1.56 -19.40 -20.34
C ALA A 610 2.31 -20.60 -19.77
N ARG A 611 1.84 -21.79 -20.14
CA ARG A 611 2.57 -23.05 -19.95
C ARG A 611 2.62 -23.78 -21.27
N THR A 612 3.81 -24.16 -21.68
CA THR A 612 3.99 -25.00 -22.86
C THR A 612 4.78 -26.25 -22.49
N LYS A 613 4.46 -27.35 -23.11
CA LYS A 613 5.15 -28.63 -22.93
C LYS A 613 5.12 -29.42 -24.24
N THR A 614 6.26 -29.97 -24.61
CA THR A 614 6.40 -30.86 -25.73
C THR A 614 6.08 -32.30 -25.31
N ILE A 615 5.19 -32.98 -26.07
CA ILE A 615 4.77 -34.34 -25.85
C ILE A 615 4.89 -35.07 -27.18
N GLY A 616 5.84 -36.02 -27.29
CA GLY A 616 6.18 -36.64 -28.57
C GLY A 616 6.68 -35.59 -29.57
N ASN A 617 5.97 -35.45 -30.70
CA ASN A 617 6.29 -34.49 -31.74
C ASN A 617 5.33 -33.27 -31.75
N SER A 618 4.61 -33.04 -30.66
CA SER A 618 3.64 -31.95 -30.58
C SER A 618 3.80 -31.15 -29.30
N ALA A 619 3.56 -29.85 -29.39
CA ALA A 619 3.51 -28.95 -28.26
C ALA A 619 2.06 -28.72 -27.83
N VAL A 620 1.81 -28.81 -26.55
CA VAL A 620 0.57 -28.42 -25.87
C VAL A 620 0.83 -27.13 -25.09
N MET A 621 0.09 -26.08 -25.37
CA MET A 621 0.25 -24.75 -24.78
C MET A 621 -1.07 -24.30 -24.19
N ASN A 622 -1.01 -23.89 -22.93
CA ASN A 622 -2.13 -23.30 -22.19
C ASN A 622 -1.78 -21.86 -21.81
N TRP A 623 -2.61 -20.93 -22.24
CA TRP A 623 -2.40 -19.51 -22.06
C TRP A 623 -3.57 -18.91 -21.29
N ILE A 624 -3.30 -17.99 -20.35
CA ILE A 624 -4.28 -17.08 -19.76
C ILE A 624 -3.98 -15.70 -20.29
N VAL A 625 -4.98 -15.09 -20.94
CA VAL A 625 -4.85 -13.80 -21.61
C VAL A 625 -6.00 -12.86 -21.22
N THR A 626 -5.72 -11.56 -21.18
CA THR A 626 -6.72 -10.52 -20.96
C THR A 626 -6.80 -9.61 -22.18
N PRO A 627 -8.01 -9.24 -22.67
CA PRO A 627 -8.12 -8.26 -23.74
C PRO A 627 -7.65 -6.88 -23.25
N GLU A 628 -6.90 -6.18 -24.10
CA GLU A 628 -6.53 -4.79 -23.84
C GLU A 628 -7.77 -3.87 -23.84
N PRO A 629 -7.71 -2.70 -23.18
CA PRO A 629 -8.80 -1.74 -23.24
C PRO A 629 -9.19 -1.41 -24.68
N HIS A 630 -10.48 -1.52 -25.01
CA HIS A 630 -11.01 -1.30 -26.35
C HIS A 630 -10.53 -2.29 -27.44
N ALA A 631 -10.02 -3.46 -27.05
CA ALA A 631 -9.72 -4.53 -27.99
C ALA A 631 -11.01 -5.04 -28.62
N PRO A 632 -11.02 -5.36 -29.93
CA PRO A 632 -12.16 -6.02 -30.55
C PRO A 632 -12.33 -7.44 -29.98
N GLU A 633 -13.56 -7.90 -29.85
CA GLU A 633 -13.85 -9.27 -29.48
C GLU A 633 -13.24 -10.24 -30.49
N ILE A 634 -12.57 -11.27 -30.01
CA ILE A 634 -11.92 -12.26 -30.83
C ILE A 634 -12.67 -13.60 -30.74
N SER A 635 -12.97 -14.21 -31.87
CA SER A 635 -13.56 -15.56 -31.91
C SER A 635 -12.48 -16.64 -31.98
N GLN A 636 -12.80 -17.84 -31.47
CA GLN A 636 -11.94 -19.03 -31.59
C GLN A 636 -11.54 -19.31 -33.05
N ALA A 637 -12.49 -19.20 -33.99
CA ALA A 637 -12.24 -19.41 -35.41
C ALA A 637 -11.21 -18.42 -35.98
N LYS A 638 -11.30 -17.14 -35.57
CA LYS A 638 -10.36 -16.11 -36.03
C LYS A 638 -8.98 -16.32 -35.43
N LEU A 639 -8.90 -16.70 -34.17
CA LEU A 639 -7.64 -17.01 -33.52
C LEU A 639 -6.96 -18.23 -34.13
N HIS A 640 -7.73 -19.27 -34.44
CA HIS A 640 -7.25 -20.44 -35.14
C HIS A 640 -6.69 -20.08 -36.53
N GLU A 641 -7.43 -19.29 -37.33
CA GLU A 641 -6.99 -18.81 -38.65
C GLU A 641 -5.65 -18.06 -38.57
N LEU A 642 -5.52 -17.14 -37.62
CA LEU A 642 -4.32 -16.34 -37.45
C LEU A 642 -3.12 -17.21 -37.04
N ILE A 643 -3.30 -18.14 -36.10
CA ILE A 643 -2.23 -19.07 -35.69
C ILE A 643 -1.86 -20.00 -36.87
N ALA A 644 -2.83 -20.56 -37.56
CA ALA A 644 -2.56 -21.42 -38.71
C ALA A 644 -1.77 -20.71 -39.83
N SER A 645 -2.14 -19.46 -40.14
CA SER A 645 -1.42 -18.63 -41.11
C SER A 645 0.00 -18.33 -40.65
N ALA A 646 0.17 -17.95 -39.39
CA ALA A 646 1.47 -17.61 -38.82
C ALA A 646 2.42 -18.81 -38.70
N LEU A 647 1.86 -20.02 -38.57
CA LEU A 647 2.63 -21.27 -38.60
C LEU A 647 3.23 -21.55 -39.96
N ILE A 648 2.60 -21.06 -41.04
CA ILE A 648 3.10 -21.19 -42.43
C ILE A 648 4.12 -20.09 -42.72
N ASP A 649 3.79 -18.84 -42.42
CA ASP A 649 4.66 -17.66 -42.58
C ASP A 649 4.44 -16.66 -41.47
N SER A 650 5.48 -16.44 -40.62
CA SER A 650 5.43 -15.57 -39.48
C SER A 650 5.80 -14.11 -39.78
N ARG A 651 6.20 -13.77 -41.01
CA ARG A 651 6.69 -12.41 -41.36
C ARG A 651 5.63 -11.33 -41.17
N ASP A 652 4.35 -11.62 -41.47
CA ASP A 652 3.24 -10.66 -41.21
C ASP A 652 3.09 -10.35 -39.73
N VAL A 653 3.23 -11.37 -38.87
CA VAL A 653 3.20 -11.18 -37.40
C VAL A 653 4.34 -10.31 -36.95
N GLU A 654 5.56 -10.55 -37.41
CA GLU A 654 6.75 -9.78 -37.07
C GLU A 654 6.60 -8.30 -37.48
N GLU A 655 6.18 -8.03 -38.71
CA GLU A 655 5.97 -6.66 -39.23
C GLU A 655 4.91 -5.90 -38.41
N ARG A 656 3.80 -6.56 -38.09
CA ARG A 656 2.72 -5.99 -37.28
C ARG A 656 3.16 -5.72 -35.84
N LEU A 657 3.98 -6.60 -35.24
CA LEU A 657 4.56 -6.38 -33.91
C LEU A 657 5.53 -5.20 -33.89
N LEU A 658 6.38 -5.05 -34.90
CA LEU A 658 7.29 -3.91 -35.02
C LEU A 658 6.51 -2.58 -35.13
N THR A 659 5.47 -2.56 -35.98
CA THR A 659 4.59 -1.40 -36.14
C THR A 659 3.91 -1.04 -34.81
N ARG A 660 3.44 -2.04 -34.08
CA ARG A 660 2.80 -1.88 -32.79
C ARG A 660 3.78 -1.37 -31.73
N ALA A 661 4.96 -1.95 -31.63
CA ALA A 661 6.00 -1.53 -30.68
C ALA A 661 6.39 -0.04 -30.89
N ALA A 662 6.47 0.40 -32.16
CA ALA A 662 6.72 1.80 -32.47
C ALA A 662 5.60 2.75 -32.02
N ALA A 663 4.34 2.30 -32.10
CA ALA A 663 3.18 3.08 -31.67
C ALA A 663 3.08 3.19 -30.13
N TYR A 664 3.59 2.20 -29.40
CA TYR A 664 3.60 2.15 -27.93
C TYR A 664 4.89 2.67 -27.28
N ALA A 665 5.81 3.27 -28.05
CA ALA A 665 7.07 3.84 -27.57
C ALA A 665 6.88 5.11 -26.70
N SER A 666 5.92 5.10 -25.76
CA SER A 666 5.82 6.10 -24.71
C SER A 666 6.92 5.87 -23.67
N LYS A 667 7.60 6.95 -23.24
CA LYS A 667 8.58 6.84 -22.14
C LYS A 667 7.86 6.29 -20.90
N PRO A 668 8.38 5.21 -20.28
CA PRO A 668 7.81 4.72 -19.04
C PRO A 668 7.86 5.80 -17.97
N SER A 669 6.81 5.88 -17.18
CA SER A 669 6.69 6.85 -16.07
C SER A 669 7.61 6.52 -14.88
N ILE A 670 8.15 5.30 -14.86
CA ILE A 670 9.02 4.75 -13.80
C ILE A 670 10.33 4.29 -14.44
N PRO A 671 11.51 4.44 -13.80
CA PRO A 671 12.74 3.84 -14.28
C PRO A 671 12.57 2.34 -14.50
N VAL A 672 12.87 1.86 -15.69
CA VAL A 672 12.81 0.43 -16.03
C VAL A 672 14.17 -0.20 -15.73
N PRO A 673 14.23 -1.21 -14.85
CA PRO A 673 15.45 -1.95 -14.61
C PRO A 673 15.96 -2.63 -15.88
N ASP A 674 17.29 -2.84 -15.99
CA ASP A 674 17.87 -3.65 -17.06
C ASP A 674 17.34 -5.10 -16.95
N PRO A 675 17.10 -5.79 -18.10
CA PRO A 675 16.70 -7.18 -18.10
C PRO A 675 17.72 -8.09 -17.40
N VAL A 676 17.22 -8.93 -16.50
CA VAL A 676 18.02 -9.93 -15.79
C VAL A 676 17.80 -11.30 -16.44
N VAL A 677 18.88 -12.01 -16.74
CA VAL A 677 18.84 -13.37 -17.28
C VAL A 677 19.70 -14.26 -16.41
N GLU A 678 19.07 -15.23 -15.73
CA GLU A 678 19.71 -16.17 -14.82
C GLU A 678 19.65 -17.59 -15.38
N ILE A 679 20.68 -18.41 -15.09
CA ILE A 679 20.82 -19.79 -15.55
C ILE A 679 20.81 -20.70 -14.34
N PHE A 680 19.98 -21.74 -14.37
CA PHE A 680 19.87 -22.76 -13.33
C PHE A 680 20.11 -24.15 -13.93
N THR A 681 21.33 -24.66 -13.78
CA THR A 681 21.77 -25.93 -14.39
C THR A 681 21.22 -27.18 -13.67
N GLU A 682 20.87 -27.05 -12.38
CA GLU A 682 20.37 -28.15 -11.55
C GLU A 682 18.84 -28.11 -11.33
N ALA A 683 18.14 -27.16 -11.96
CA ALA A 683 16.71 -26.95 -11.74
C ALA A 683 15.80 -27.86 -12.57
N ALA A 684 16.35 -28.65 -13.48
CA ALA A 684 15.64 -29.63 -14.29
C ALA A 684 16.51 -30.84 -14.58
N THR A 685 15.89 -32.01 -14.84
CA THR A 685 16.58 -33.28 -15.06
C THR A 685 17.18 -33.42 -16.46
N ASP A 686 16.55 -32.81 -17.47
CA ASP A 686 16.88 -33.04 -18.90
C ASP A 686 16.84 -31.76 -19.75
N ALA A 687 16.85 -30.59 -19.13
CA ALA A 687 16.91 -29.30 -19.78
C ALA A 687 17.74 -28.31 -18.93
N THR A 688 18.22 -27.23 -19.54
CA THR A 688 18.76 -26.09 -18.81
C THR A 688 17.67 -25.07 -18.58
N VAL A 689 17.50 -24.62 -17.35
CA VAL A 689 16.51 -23.60 -17.01
C VAL A 689 17.13 -22.21 -17.14
N ILE A 690 16.52 -21.36 -17.96
CA ILE A 690 16.88 -19.94 -18.12
C ILE A 690 15.69 -19.11 -17.66
N GLU A 691 15.88 -18.27 -16.63
CA GLU A 691 14.90 -17.32 -16.15
C GLU A 691 15.20 -15.92 -16.69
N VAL A 692 14.21 -15.30 -17.29
CA VAL A 692 14.27 -13.93 -17.82
C VAL A 692 13.33 -13.06 -17.01
N ARG A 693 13.85 -11.99 -16.41
CA ARG A 693 13.06 -10.95 -15.77
C ARG A 693 13.21 -9.66 -16.54
N SER A 694 12.12 -9.05 -16.92
CA SER A 694 12.12 -7.81 -17.69
C SER A 694 10.84 -7.03 -17.43
N HIS A 695 10.86 -5.73 -17.72
CA HIS A 695 9.65 -4.94 -17.75
C HIS A 695 8.70 -5.47 -18.83
N ASP A 696 7.43 -5.69 -18.44
CA ASP A 696 6.42 -6.18 -19.36
C ASP A 696 6.12 -5.12 -20.43
N ARG A 697 6.20 -5.53 -21.69
CA ARG A 697 5.94 -4.68 -22.86
C ARG A 697 5.38 -5.50 -24.01
N PRO A 698 4.55 -4.91 -24.89
CA PRO A 698 4.01 -5.62 -26.03
C PRO A 698 5.09 -6.32 -26.85
N GLY A 699 4.89 -7.62 -27.11
CA GLY A 699 5.82 -8.44 -27.89
C GLY A 699 7.06 -8.93 -27.15
N LEU A 700 7.17 -8.77 -25.81
CA LEU A 700 8.30 -9.24 -25.03
C LEU A 700 8.54 -10.74 -25.23
N LEU A 701 7.53 -11.57 -25.03
CA LEU A 701 7.64 -13.03 -25.16
C LEU A 701 7.97 -13.48 -26.59
N PHE A 702 7.49 -12.75 -27.60
CA PHE A 702 7.88 -12.96 -29.00
C PHE A 702 9.40 -12.74 -29.17
N ARG A 703 9.95 -11.66 -28.63
CA ARG A 703 11.39 -11.35 -28.70
C ARG A 703 12.24 -12.38 -27.96
N ILE A 704 11.80 -12.84 -26.80
CA ILE A 704 12.46 -13.90 -26.02
C ILE A 704 12.52 -15.18 -26.86
N GLY A 705 11.38 -15.65 -27.38
CA GLY A 705 11.31 -16.86 -28.18
C GLY A 705 12.10 -16.77 -29.49
N ALA A 706 12.10 -15.60 -30.14
CA ALA A 706 12.91 -15.36 -31.34
C ALA A 706 14.40 -15.43 -31.05
N ALA A 707 14.88 -14.86 -29.94
CA ALA A 707 16.29 -14.88 -29.53
C ALA A 707 16.76 -16.32 -29.20
N ILE A 708 15.92 -17.13 -28.55
CA ILE A 708 16.15 -18.55 -28.30
C ILE A 708 16.30 -19.30 -29.63
N THR A 709 15.35 -19.11 -30.56
CA THR A 709 15.37 -19.77 -31.89
C THR A 709 16.61 -19.36 -32.69
N GLN A 710 17.00 -18.08 -32.66
CA GLN A 710 18.23 -17.60 -33.31
C GLN A 710 19.50 -18.20 -32.69
N SER A 711 19.46 -18.53 -31.42
CA SER A 711 20.55 -19.22 -30.72
C SER A 711 20.64 -20.72 -31.11
N LYS A 712 19.77 -21.22 -31.97
CA LYS A 712 19.71 -22.62 -32.40
C LYS A 712 19.59 -23.61 -31.26
N VAL A 713 18.76 -23.29 -30.29
CA VAL A 713 18.33 -24.14 -29.20
C VAL A 713 16.78 -24.18 -29.17
N ASP A 714 16.22 -25.14 -28.49
CA ASP A 714 14.78 -25.37 -28.48
C ASP A 714 14.20 -25.15 -27.07
N ILE A 715 12.90 -24.73 -27.01
CA ILE A 715 12.16 -24.55 -25.77
C ILE A 715 11.27 -25.78 -25.58
N ARG A 716 11.70 -26.71 -24.73
CA ARG A 716 10.90 -27.89 -24.37
C ARG A 716 9.68 -27.53 -23.51
N SER A 717 9.84 -26.60 -22.59
CA SER A 717 8.80 -26.11 -21.70
C SER A 717 9.02 -24.65 -21.37
N ALA A 718 7.96 -23.89 -21.17
CA ALA A 718 8.06 -22.52 -20.71
C ALA A 718 6.95 -22.22 -19.69
N ILE A 719 7.30 -21.46 -18.68
CA ILE A 719 6.37 -20.92 -17.70
C ILE A 719 6.52 -19.41 -17.74
N VAL A 720 5.47 -18.74 -18.17
CA VAL A 720 5.41 -17.29 -18.35
C VAL A 720 4.49 -16.72 -17.29
N THR A 721 4.93 -15.69 -16.58
CA THR A 721 4.13 -15.05 -15.53
C THR A 721 4.38 -13.54 -15.54
N THR A 722 3.30 -12.76 -15.62
CA THR A 722 3.37 -11.30 -15.47
C THR A 722 2.89 -10.90 -14.07
N LEU A 723 3.74 -10.20 -13.33
CA LEU A 723 3.48 -9.69 -12.00
C LEU A 723 3.52 -8.16 -12.01
N GLY A 724 2.36 -7.53 -12.14
CA GLY A 724 2.28 -6.08 -12.30
C GLY A 724 2.94 -5.61 -13.59
N ALA A 725 4.02 -4.85 -13.50
CA ALA A 725 4.80 -4.37 -14.64
C ALA A 725 6.03 -5.23 -14.98
N GLU A 726 6.24 -6.34 -14.27
CA GLU A 726 7.38 -7.25 -14.45
C GLU A 726 6.92 -8.57 -15.06
N ALA A 727 7.55 -8.98 -16.16
CA ALA A 727 7.43 -10.31 -16.72
C ALA A 727 8.56 -11.20 -16.19
N ILE A 728 8.22 -12.41 -15.76
CA ILE A 728 9.14 -13.46 -15.31
C ILE A 728 8.88 -14.69 -16.15
N ASP A 729 9.80 -14.97 -17.06
CA ASP A 729 9.70 -16.07 -18.02
C ASP A 729 10.75 -17.13 -17.70
N THR A 730 10.30 -18.31 -17.29
CA THR A 730 11.18 -19.47 -17.03
C THR A 730 11.12 -20.43 -18.22
N LEU A 731 12.25 -20.58 -18.88
CA LEU A 731 12.40 -21.37 -20.12
C LEU A 731 13.21 -22.63 -19.83
N TYR A 732 12.69 -23.78 -20.17
CA TYR A 732 13.37 -25.08 -20.17
C TYR A 732 13.96 -25.32 -21.55
N VAL A 733 15.24 -25.04 -21.71
CA VAL A 733 15.93 -25.01 -23.00
C VAL A 733 16.79 -26.23 -23.18
N THR A 734 16.75 -26.80 -24.38
CA THR A 734 17.55 -27.97 -24.79
C THR A 734 18.32 -27.70 -26.06
N GLU A 735 19.37 -28.47 -26.32
CA GLU A 735 19.97 -28.54 -27.64
C GLU A 735 18.92 -29.09 -28.65
N LEU A 736 19.06 -28.75 -29.94
CA LEU A 736 18.16 -29.28 -31.00
C LEU A 736 18.20 -30.80 -31.10
N THR A 737 19.28 -31.42 -30.64
CA THR A 737 19.44 -32.88 -30.55
C THR A 737 18.87 -33.49 -29.26
N GLY A 738 18.32 -32.62 -28.37
CA GLY A 738 17.85 -32.99 -27.03
C GLY A 738 18.96 -32.88 -25.97
N GLY A 739 18.52 -32.84 -24.70
CA GLY A 739 19.39 -32.74 -23.52
C GLY A 739 19.76 -31.32 -23.11
N PRO A 740 20.29 -31.14 -21.87
CA PRO A 740 20.63 -29.84 -21.34
C PRO A 740 21.81 -29.19 -22.06
N LEU A 741 21.90 -27.86 -22.03
CA LEU A 741 22.99 -27.08 -22.59
C LEU A 741 24.25 -27.25 -21.71
N SER A 742 25.46 -27.18 -22.33
CA SER A 742 26.69 -26.98 -21.55
C SER A 742 26.67 -25.60 -20.88
N VAL A 743 27.48 -25.42 -19.82
CA VAL A 743 27.58 -24.14 -19.10
C VAL A 743 27.98 -22.99 -20.04
N GLU A 744 28.94 -23.24 -20.94
CA GLU A 744 29.40 -22.28 -21.96
C GLU A 744 28.26 -21.90 -22.89
N ARG A 745 27.51 -22.91 -23.37
CA ARG A 745 26.41 -22.74 -24.30
C ARG A 745 25.24 -21.98 -23.66
N ALA A 746 24.90 -22.30 -22.43
CA ALA A 746 23.89 -21.59 -21.65
C ALA A 746 24.23 -20.10 -21.45
N ASN A 747 25.51 -19.79 -21.19
CA ASN A 747 25.99 -18.41 -21.05
C ASN A 747 25.92 -17.63 -22.37
N GLU A 748 26.22 -18.28 -23.53
CA GLU A 748 26.04 -17.68 -24.84
C GLU A 748 24.59 -17.32 -25.11
N VAL A 749 23.65 -18.25 -24.84
CA VAL A 749 22.22 -18.03 -24.99
C VAL A 749 21.73 -16.90 -24.09
N ALA A 750 22.13 -16.90 -22.82
CA ALA A 750 21.78 -15.83 -21.88
C ALA A 750 22.33 -14.46 -22.30
N SER A 751 23.55 -14.42 -22.86
CA SER A 751 24.12 -13.17 -23.40
C SER A 751 23.33 -12.65 -24.59
N HIS A 752 22.91 -13.54 -25.49
CA HIS A 752 22.09 -13.19 -26.64
C HIS A 752 20.71 -12.69 -26.21
N LEU A 753 20.08 -13.34 -25.23
CA LEU A 753 18.83 -12.87 -24.63
C LEU A 753 18.95 -11.46 -24.05
N ARG A 754 19.99 -11.20 -23.23
CA ARG A 754 20.23 -9.84 -22.67
C ARG A 754 20.39 -8.79 -23.77
N GLN A 755 21.05 -9.14 -24.89
CA GLN A 755 21.21 -8.23 -26.02
C GLN A 755 19.91 -7.98 -26.77
N ALA A 756 19.12 -9.02 -26.99
CA ALA A 756 17.83 -8.93 -27.69
C ALA A 756 16.76 -8.16 -26.89
N LEU A 757 16.90 -8.05 -25.56
CA LEU A 757 15.93 -7.42 -24.67
C LEU A 757 16.27 -5.95 -24.35
N LYS A 758 17.46 -5.50 -24.64
CA LYS A 758 17.79 -4.07 -24.58
C LYS A 758 17.14 -3.32 -25.75
#